data_7b7cbf5492a1e92908ed78d2d50819cf
#
_entry.id   7b7cbf5492a1e92908ed78d2d50819cf
#
_cell.length_a   1.000
_cell.length_b   1.000
_cell.length_c   1.000
_cell.angle_alpha   90.00
_cell.angle_beta   90.00
_cell.angle_gamma   90.00
#
_symmetry.space_group_name_H-M   'P 1'
#
loop_
_entity.id
_entity.type
_entity.pdbx_description
1 polymer ?
#
loop_
_entity_poly.entity_id
_entity_poly.type
_entity_poly.pdbx_seq_one_letter_code
_entity_poly.pdbx_strand_id
1 'polypeptide(L)'
;MRTTSFAALAGAVAAAGLLASAEARVTRIVIDDRQPLPAAPGQTLAYEQISGRAFGLLDPGHARNRIIQDIELAGDSRGQVGYTASFVITKPVDLAQASGMMWHDVPNRGTPFTIFPLERRFGDIGLASAWQGDNAAINNSNGTAVRDTMLVGGRHFLQLPVARHKDGSPVTGRVFGRIVNRSGPGSQPLIVQTNPVPYRPQSLDTRLATLVTRTGELQDGTALGEAVVPSSDWAWARCSEANPFPGTPDPTQVCVKGGFDPARLYMVTYTAQDPYVLGIGFAAWRDVGQFFKTAAADEAGTANPLWRDGKPSVTHSIARGNSQSGNYLRGWLHLGFNQGEDGRQVHDGLWPIIAGRRIALNFRWAQPDGVLELYQAGSEGPQWWSAHPDPVRGLPAAGILDRCEASKTCPKIIEHFGSAEVWALKLTPEWVGTDAKADLPLPANVRRYYIASSSHGGGVGGFDTSLPGVGLPASGPNCPGNNFGTGVLPANPVSHVQTVNALRVHFRDWVMKGTLPPDSVYPTLKGRVVDGRAVPDLVDAHKAAMGFPTLPGLRPTLPEPGFIMPVLDYDWGPQFNALDVSGVPSNAPPPIKQVIRMLVPRVDADGNEVGGVPHVLTDAPLGTYLGWNVTAGGARPFHQGQICNYVGGMLPFAKTRAERQANNDPRPSLEERYGSHAGYVAAVAKAAKHAVERGFLLAEDAAALVSAAEASKVLK
;
A
#
# COMPACT_ATOMS: atom_id res chain seq x y z
N MET A 1 65.43 29.09 60.00
CA MET A 1 64.75 30.15 59.24
C MET A 1 63.60 29.56 58.50
N ARG A 2 62.39 29.99 58.79
CA ARG A 2 61.13 29.43 58.30
C ARG A 2 60.76 30.17 57.04
N THR A 3 60.42 29.42 55.98
CA THR A 3 59.78 29.96 54.77
C THR A 3 58.43 29.29 54.58
N THR A 4 57.42 30.09 54.70
CA THR A 4 56.00 29.73 54.48
C THR A 4 55.69 29.77 52.99
N SER A 5 55.13 28.64 52.47
CA SER A 5 54.58 28.53 51.06
C SER A 5 53.09 28.75 51.13
N PHE A 6 52.61 29.72 50.33
CA PHE A 6 51.20 29.91 50.08
C PHE A 6 50.76 28.96 48.92
N ALA A 7 49.77 28.11 49.17
CA ALA A 7 49.13 27.34 48.15
C ALA A 7 47.91 28.13 47.58
N ALA A 8 47.94 28.42 46.29
CA ALA A 8 46.81 28.99 45.56
C ALA A 8 45.90 27.88 45.08
N LEU A 9 44.64 27.86 45.51
CA LEU A 9 43.56 26.97 45.04
C LEU A 9 43.00 27.58 43.75
N ALA A 10 43.30 26.95 42.60
CA ALA A 10 42.65 27.26 41.36
C ALA A 10 41.39 26.35 41.22
N GLY A 11 40.21 26.95 41.39
CA GLY A 11 38.93 26.28 41.14
C GLY A 11 38.69 26.12 39.64
N ALA A 12 38.73 24.90 39.12
CA ALA A 12 38.28 24.56 37.78
C ALA A 12 36.75 24.40 37.80
N VAL A 13 36.03 25.39 37.27
CA VAL A 13 34.60 25.25 36.95
C VAL A 13 34.51 24.40 35.69
N ALA A 14 34.19 23.13 35.85
CA ALA A 14 33.83 22.27 34.77
C ALA A 14 32.44 22.68 34.27
N ALA A 15 32.40 23.40 33.15
CA ALA A 15 31.17 23.57 32.37
C ALA A 15 30.80 22.21 31.76
N ALA A 16 29.94 21.46 32.45
CA ALA A 16 29.25 20.32 31.87
C ALA A 16 28.27 20.89 30.86
N GLY A 17 28.72 20.99 29.59
CA GLY A 17 27.84 21.15 28.46
C GLY A 17 26.93 19.95 28.42
N LEU A 18 25.68 20.12 28.81
CA LEU A 18 24.60 19.21 28.50
C LEU A 18 24.53 19.15 26.95
N LEU A 19 25.16 18.14 26.38
CA LEU A 19 24.79 17.68 25.06
C LEU A 19 23.33 17.24 25.18
N ALA A 20 22.40 18.14 24.87
CA ALA A 20 21.01 17.77 24.63
C ALA A 20 21.06 16.67 23.59
N SER A 21 20.75 15.44 24.00
CA SER A 21 20.51 14.35 23.06
C SER A 21 19.47 14.86 22.06
N ALA A 22 19.76 14.77 20.78
CA ALA A 22 18.80 15.08 19.75
C ALA A 22 17.63 14.10 19.92
N GLU A 23 16.62 14.53 20.65
CA GLU A 23 15.36 13.79 20.76
C GLU A 23 14.58 13.98 19.45
N ALA A 24 13.62 13.06 19.18
CA ALA A 24 12.77 13.09 18.00
C ALA A 24 12.30 14.52 17.67
N ARG A 25 12.58 14.98 16.47
CA ARG A 25 12.52 16.40 16.08
C ARG A 25 11.11 16.96 15.85
N VAL A 26 10.10 16.45 16.56
CA VAL A 26 8.84 17.17 16.75
C VAL A 26 9.10 18.27 17.76
N THR A 27 9.15 19.50 17.29
CA THR A 27 9.44 20.70 18.12
C THR A 27 8.21 21.25 18.80
N ARG A 28 7.03 20.99 18.24
CA ARG A 28 5.76 21.46 18.78
C ARG A 28 4.61 20.57 18.37
N ILE A 29 3.66 20.35 19.29
CA ILE A 29 2.34 19.78 19.00
C ILE A 29 1.24 20.81 19.30
N VAL A 30 0.15 20.73 18.53
CA VAL A 30 -1.07 21.50 18.80
C VAL A 30 -2.22 20.50 18.81
N ILE A 31 -2.95 20.46 19.92
CA ILE A 31 -4.19 19.70 20.02
C ILE A 31 -5.31 20.57 19.48
N ASP A 32 -5.91 20.17 18.37
CA ASP A 32 -6.98 20.93 17.71
C ASP A 32 -8.36 20.52 18.23
N ASP A 33 -8.54 19.23 18.61
CA ASP A 33 -9.83 18.72 19.06
C ASP A 33 -9.66 17.49 19.95
N ARG A 34 -10.65 17.28 20.86
CA ARG A 34 -10.76 16.12 21.74
C ARG A 34 -12.22 15.70 21.84
N GLN A 35 -12.51 14.46 21.49
CA GLN A 35 -13.87 13.93 21.47
C GLN A 35 -13.95 12.56 22.15
N PRO A 36 -15.04 12.24 22.85
CA PRO A 36 -15.29 10.88 23.30
C PRO A 36 -15.52 9.98 22.07
N LEU A 37 -14.94 8.80 22.09
CA LEU A 37 -15.18 7.81 21.06
C LEU A 37 -16.30 6.87 21.53
N PRO A 38 -17.40 6.71 20.75
CA PRO A 38 -18.49 5.80 21.12
C PRO A 38 -17.99 4.38 21.41
N ALA A 39 -18.49 3.78 22.47
CA ALA A 39 -18.19 2.40 22.81
C ALA A 39 -18.70 1.47 21.68
N ALA A 40 -17.88 0.50 21.28
CA ALA A 40 -18.36 -0.56 20.41
C ALA A 40 -19.23 -1.55 21.21
N PRO A 41 -20.16 -2.27 20.57
CA PRO A 41 -20.99 -3.26 21.24
C PRO A 41 -20.15 -4.23 22.07
N GLY A 42 -20.56 -4.45 23.34
CA GLY A 42 -19.85 -5.33 24.28
C GLY A 42 -18.54 -4.77 24.87
N GLN A 43 -18.22 -3.49 24.65
CA GLN A 43 -17.05 -2.83 25.23
C GLN A 43 -17.45 -1.98 26.43
N THR A 44 -16.70 -2.11 27.53
CA THR A 44 -16.87 -1.33 28.76
C THR A 44 -15.85 -0.23 28.93
N LEU A 45 -14.68 -0.35 28.24
CA LEU A 45 -13.60 0.61 28.33
C LEU A 45 -13.90 1.87 27.53
N ALA A 46 -13.95 3.02 28.22
CA ALA A 46 -14.17 4.31 27.57
C ALA A 46 -12.93 4.79 26.84
N TYR A 47 -13.13 5.27 25.62
CA TYR A 47 -12.09 5.81 24.74
C TYR A 47 -12.36 7.26 24.38
N GLU A 48 -11.29 8.00 24.10
CA GLU A 48 -11.34 9.32 23.47
C GLU A 48 -10.47 9.37 22.23
N GLN A 49 -10.80 10.27 21.32
CA GLN A 49 -10.02 10.63 20.16
C GLN A 49 -9.47 12.04 20.32
N ILE A 50 -8.17 12.19 20.13
CA ILE A 50 -7.46 13.47 20.16
C ILE A 50 -6.89 13.70 18.77
N SER A 51 -7.12 14.86 18.21
CA SER A 51 -6.61 15.23 16.92
C SER A 51 -5.81 16.53 16.97
N GLY A 52 -4.79 16.63 16.11
CA GLY A 52 -3.89 17.78 16.14
C GLY A 52 -2.86 17.81 15.03
N ARG A 53 -1.89 18.70 15.24
CA ARG A 53 -0.77 18.95 14.31
C ARG A 53 0.55 18.83 15.05
N ALA A 54 1.51 18.14 14.43
CA ALA A 54 2.90 18.06 14.85
C ALA A 54 3.75 18.88 13.89
N PHE A 55 4.60 19.75 14.44
CA PHE A 55 5.56 20.57 13.74
C PHE A 55 6.95 20.00 13.99
N GLY A 56 7.69 19.74 12.93
CA GLY A 56 9.04 19.21 13.04
C GLY A 56 10.06 19.99 12.23
N LEU A 57 11.31 19.85 12.63
CA LEU A 57 12.48 20.40 11.96
C LEU A 57 13.49 19.28 11.72
N LEU A 58 13.97 19.17 10.49
CA LEU A 58 14.99 18.22 10.07
C LEU A 58 16.30 18.96 9.77
N ASP A 59 17.41 18.37 10.20
CA ASP A 59 18.74 18.75 9.75
C ASP A 59 19.10 17.95 8.49
N PRO A 60 19.26 18.58 7.31
CA PRO A 60 19.67 17.87 6.08
C PRO A 60 21.02 17.16 6.21
N GLY A 61 21.91 17.69 7.04
CA GLY A 61 23.25 17.11 7.31
C GLY A 61 23.23 15.88 8.19
N HIS A 62 22.15 15.64 8.94
CA HIS A 62 22.04 14.51 9.84
C HIS A 62 22.05 13.17 9.08
N ALA A 63 22.80 12.19 9.57
CA ALA A 63 23.02 10.91 8.89
C ALA A 63 21.70 10.15 8.55
N ARG A 64 20.63 10.35 9.33
CA ARG A 64 19.33 9.71 9.13
C ARG A 64 18.42 10.43 8.14
N ASN A 65 18.77 11.66 7.75
CA ASN A 65 17.98 12.47 6.82
C ASN A 65 18.63 12.61 5.45
N ARG A 66 19.96 12.50 5.36
CA ARG A 66 20.73 12.66 4.09
C ARG A 66 20.31 11.72 2.97
N ILE A 67 19.63 10.62 3.29
CA ILE A 67 19.09 9.69 2.29
C ILE A 67 17.89 10.27 1.53
N ILE A 68 17.25 11.31 2.07
CA ILE A 68 16.10 11.97 1.43
C ILE A 68 16.61 12.79 0.25
N GLN A 69 16.12 12.45 -0.93
CA GLN A 69 16.49 13.14 -2.18
C GLN A 69 16.14 14.62 -2.11
N ASP A 70 17.08 15.49 -2.47
CA ASP A 70 16.94 16.95 -2.52
C ASP A 70 16.60 17.62 -1.17
N ILE A 71 16.83 16.99 -0.04
CA ILE A 71 16.52 17.60 1.26
C ILE A 71 17.32 18.88 1.51
N GLU A 72 18.56 18.95 0.97
CA GLU A 72 19.43 20.12 1.04
C GLU A 72 18.92 21.31 0.21
N LEU A 73 18.01 21.06 -0.73
CA LEU A 73 17.35 22.09 -1.55
C LEU A 73 16.03 22.59 -0.94
N ALA A 74 15.70 22.12 0.26
CA ALA A 74 14.45 22.42 0.97
C ALA A 74 14.66 23.26 2.24
N GLY A 75 15.92 23.61 2.58
CA GLY A 75 16.27 24.30 3.80
C GLY A 75 15.81 25.76 3.86
N ASP A 76 15.41 26.20 5.05
CA ASP A 76 15.19 27.61 5.37
C ASP A 76 16.54 28.42 5.42
N SER A 77 16.47 29.69 5.78
CA SER A 77 17.68 30.53 5.90
C SER A 77 18.69 30.05 6.95
N ARG A 78 18.31 29.15 7.83
CA ARG A 78 19.16 28.48 8.86
C ARG A 78 19.63 27.10 8.41
N GLY A 79 19.25 26.67 7.20
CA GLY A 79 19.51 25.33 6.68
C GLY A 79 18.67 24.23 7.30
N GLN A 80 17.59 24.56 8.00
CA GLN A 80 16.65 23.60 8.57
C GLN A 80 15.47 23.35 7.65
N VAL A 81 14.93 22.12 7.65
CA VAL A 81 13.80 21.74 6.81
C VAL A 81 12.58 21.48 7.68
N GLY A 82 11.57 22.37 7.55
CA GLY A 82 10.35 22.29 8.34
C GLY A 82 9.28 21.40 7.69
N TYR A 83 8.48 20.73 8.52
CA TYR A 83 7.25 20.05 8.10
C TYR A 83 6.13 20.25 9.10
N THR A 84 4.88 20.09 8.66
CA THR A 84 3.70 19.99 9.53
C THR A 84 2.90 18.76 9.16
N ALA A 85 2.69 17.87 10.14
CA ALA A 85 1.94 16.63 9.96
C ALA A 85 0.70 16.61 10.86
N SER A 86 -0.47 16.31 10.30
CA SER A 86 -1.65 16.03 11.10
C SER A 86 -1.53 14.68 11.81
N PHE A 87 -2.12 14.56 13.00
CA PHE A 87 -2.19 13.30 13.73
C PHE A 87 -3.57 13.07 14.37
N VAL A 88 -3.90 11.81 14.60
CA VAL A 88 -5.04 11.36 15.40
C VAL A 88 -4.55 10.31 16.38
N ILE A 89 -4.87 10.50 17.66
CA ILE A 89 -4.66 9.53 18.73
C ILE A 89 -6.02 9.01 19.19
N THR A 90 -6.14 7.71 19.32
CA THR A 90 -7.31 7.06 19.96
C THR A 90 -6.80 6.26 21.15
N LYS A 91 -7.27 6.57 22.35
CA LYS A 91 -6.73 5.99 23.58
C LYS A 91 -7.82 5.79 24.64
N PRO A 92 -7.59 4.91 25.63
CA PRO A 92 -8.42 4.88 26.84
C PRO A 92 -8.47 6.27 27.49
N VAL A 93 -9.64 6.68 27.96
CA VAL A 93 -9.80 7.94 28.73
C VAL A 93 -8.88 7.89 29.97
N ASP A 94 -8.93 6.81 30.71
CA ASP A 94 -7.97 6.54 31.80
C ASP A 94 -6.77 5.74 31.26
N LEU A 95 -5.62 6.38 31.17
CA LEU A 95 -4.37 5.75 30.72
C LEU A 95 -3.86 4.65 31.68
N ALA A 96 -4.39 4.52 32.90
CA ALA A 96 -4.09 3.37 33.76
C ALA A 96 -4.57 2.05 33.15
N GLN A 97 -5.55 2.12 32.26
CA GLN A 97 -6.14 0.98 31.56
C GLN A 97 -5.52 0.73 30.18
N ALA A 98 -4.49 1.53 29.80
CA ALA A 98 -3.75 1.30 28.56
C ALA A 98 -2.87 0.05 28.69
N SER A 99 -2.87 -0.79 27.64
CA SER A 99 -2.11 -2.04 27.62
C SER A 99 -0.60 -1.88 27.45
N GLY A 100 -0.17 -0.71 27.02
CA GLY A 100 1.21 -0.46 26.60
C GLY A 100 1.47 -0.65 25.10
N MET A 101 0.52 -1.20 24.33
CA MET A 101 0.64 -1.33 22.89
C MET A 101 0.10 -0.08 22.17
N MET A 102 0.88 0.43 21.22
CA MET A 102 0.45 1.45 20.26
C MET A 102 0.48 0.90 18.83
N TRP A 103 -0.64 1.03 18.12
CA TRP A 103 -0.74 0.79 16.69
C TRP A 103 -0.57 2.11 15.97
N HIS A 104 0.55 2.27 15.22
CA HIS A 104 0.79 3.47 14.41
C HIS A 104 0.40 3.21 12.97
N ASP A 105 -0.71 3.78 12.56
CA ASP A 105 -1.29 3.61 11.22
C ASP A 105 -0.74 4.62 10.24
N VAL A 106 -0.48 4.15 9.02
CA VAL A 106 -0.17 4.98 7.85
C VAL A 106 -1.47 5.26 7.10
N PRO A 107 -2.00 6.50 7.10
CA PRO A 107 -3.26 6.84 6.42
C PRO A 107 -3.18 6.60 4.91
N ASN A 108 -4.00 5.69 4.38
CA ASN A 108 -4.06 5.41 2.95
C ASN A 108 -4.72 6.60 2.23
N ARG A 109 -3.96 7.31 1.39
CA ARG A 109 -4.39 8.55 0.72
C ARG A 109 -4.96 9.58 1.70
N GLY A 110 -4.37 9.65 2.89
CA GLY A 110 -4.81 10.55 3.96
C GLY A 110 -6.10 10.13 4.67
N THR A 111 -6.71 8.99 4.36
CA THR A 111 -7.92 8.54 5.04
C THR A 111 -7.65 8.32 6.52
N PRO A 112 -8.42 8.97 7.43
CA PRO A 112 -8.25 8.81 8.87
C PRO A 112 -8.47 7.37 9.28
N PHE A 113 -7.72 6.95 10.27
CA PHE A 113 -7.81 5.61 10.82
C PHE A 113 -8.35 5.63 12.24
N THR A 114 -9.19 4.67 12.59
CA THR A 114 -9.64 4.44 13.95
C THR A 114 -9.17 3.06 14.40
N ILE A 115 -8.78 2.96 15.67
CA ILE A 115 -8.43 1.68 16.29
C ILE A 115 -9.60 0.70 16.22
N PHE A 116 -9.32 -0.56 15.91
CA PHE A 116 -10.36 -1.58 15.76
C PHE A 116 -11.00 -1.98 17.11
N PRO A 117 -12.27 -2.43 17.11
CA PRO A 117 -12.93 -2.90 18.32
C PRO A 117 -12.16 -3.97 19.08
N LEU A 118 -11.53 -4.91 18.37
CA LEU A 118 -10.71 -5.97 18.97
C LEU A 118 -9.52 -5.39 19.75
N GLU A 119 -8.84 -4.38 19.22
CA GLU A 119 -7.70 -3.71 19.86
C GLU A 119 -8.14 -2.90 21.07
N ARG A 120 -9.30 -2.23 20.99
CA ARG A 120 -9.89 -1.51 22.10
C ARG A 120 -10.24 -2.41 23.30
N ARG A 121 -10.62 -3.67 23.04
CA ARG A 121 -10.86 -4.66 24.13
C ARG A 121 -9.58 -4.92 24.95
N PHE A 122 -8.41 -4.78 24.37
CA PHE A 122 -7.14 -4.95 25.05
C PHE A 122 -6.63 -3.68 25.74
N GLY A 123 -7.26 -2.53 25.55
CA GLY A 123 -6.74 -1.25 26.04
C GLY A 123 -5.62 -0.68 25.16
N ASP A 124 -5.53 -1.10 23.93
CA ASP A 124 -4.48 -0.62 23.00
C ASP A 124 -4.73 0.83 22.57
N ILE A 125 -3.65 1.53 22.21
CA ILE A 125 -3.66 2.91 21.73
C ILE A 125 -3.52 2.90 20.20
N GLY A 126 -4.28 3.74 19.51
CA GLY A 126 -4.14 4.01 18.09
C GLY A 126 -3.47 5.37 17.87
N LEU A 127 -2.53 5.44 16.95
CA LEU A 127 -1.95 6.65 16.39
C LEU A 127 -2.05 6.58 14.88
N ALA A 128 -2.51 7.64 14.23
CA ALA A 128 -2.38 7.81 12.79
C ALA A 128 -1.72 9.17 12.53
N SER A 129 -0.76 9.26 11.62
CA SER A 129 -0.11 10.52 11.28
C SER A 129 0.18 10.64 9.79
N ALA A 130 0.16 11.86 9.29
CA ALA A 130 0.35 12.16 7.89
C ALA A 130 1.76 11.80 7.39
N TRP A 131 1.85 11.33 6.14
CA TRP A 131 3.09 10.97 5.47
C TRP A 131 3.14 11.41 4.00
N GLN A 132 1.98 11.62 3.36
CA GLN A 132 1.86 11.92 1.94
C GLN A 132 1.68 13.41 1.71
N GLY A 133 2.67 14.07 1.08
CA GLY A 133 2.68 15.51 0.85
C GLY A 133 2.01 15.95 -0.45
N ASP A 134 1.81 15.04 -1.41
CA ASP A 134 1.22 15.35 -2.72
C ASP A 134 -0.23 14.89 -2.88
N ASN A 135 -0.93 14.65 -1.78
CA ASN A 135 -2.33 14.23 -1.83
C ASN A 135 -3.24 15.36 -2.37
N ALA A 136 -3.76 15.18 -3.58
CA ALA A 136 -4.57 16.18 -4.27
C ALA A 136 -5.89 16.54 -3.56
N ALA A 137 -6.44 15.62 -2.76
CA ALA A 137 -7.65 15.89 -1.98
C ALA A 137 -7.41 16.92 -0.86
N ILE A 138 -6.16 17.14 -0.48
CA ILE A 138 -5.75 18.00 0.63
C ILE A 138 -5.00 19.24 0.11
N ASN A 139 -4.10 19.03 -0.85
CA ASN A 139 -3.25 20.06 -1.42
C ASN A 139 -3.75 20.44 -2.81
N ASN A 140 -4.44 21.54 -2.91
CA ASN A 140 -4.94 22.07 -4.17
C ASN A 140 -3.90 22.90 -4.94
N SER A 141 -2.75 23.16 -4.34
CA SER A 141 -1.60 23.83 -4.96
C SER A 141 -0.35 23.42 -4.18
N ASN A 142 0.77 23.62 -4.53
CA ASN A 142 2.13 23.43 -4.01
C ASN A 142 2.34 22.78 -2.61
N GLY A 143 1.35 22.21 -1.94
CA GLY A 143 1.50 21.57 -0.61
C GLY A 143 1.96 22.50 0.52
N THR A 144 2.10 23.81 0.26
CA THR A 144 2.71 24.78 1.17
C THR A 144 1.72 25.59 1.99
N ALA A 145 0.40 25.48 1.71
CA ALA A 145 -0.61 26.21 2.44
C ALA A 145 -0.68 25.75 3.90
N VAL A 146 -0.53 26.68 4.85
CA VAL A 146 -0.78 26.42 6.27
C VAL A 146 -2.26 26.08 6.45
N ARG A 147 -2.54 25.01 7.20
CA ARG A 147 -3.89 24.57 7.52
C ARG A 147 -4.21 24.88 8.97
N ASP A 148 -5.37 25.46 9.20
CA ASP A 148 -5.85 25.75 10.55
C ASP A 148 -6.51 24.54 11.20
N THR A 149 -6.87 23.52 10.41
CA THR A 149 -7.51 22.31 10.89
C THR A 149 -6.63 21.10 10.65
N MET A 150 -6.70 20.13 11.57
CA MET A 150 -5.95 18.88 11.52
C MET A 150 -6.28 18.05 10.28
N LEU A 151 -7.56 17.95 9.94
CA LEU A 151 -8.03 17.19 8.78
C LEU A 151 -8.69 18.11 7.76
N VAL A 152 -8.23 18.06 6.53
CA VAL A 152 -8.82 18.79 5.41
C VAL A 152 -9.77 17.87 4.65
N GLY A 153 -11.05 18.17 4.67
CA GLY A 153 -12.07 17.32 4.05
C GLY A 153 -12.09 15.90 4.65
N GLY A 154 -11.82 15.76 5.95
CA GLY A 154 -11.76 14.49 6.65
C GLY A 154 -10.50 13.67 6.38
N ARG A 155 -9.43 14.24 5.83
CA ARG A 155 -8.20 13.51 5.50
C ARG A 155 -6.97 14.11 6.18
N HIS A 156 -6.05 13.25 6.57
CA HIS A 156 -4.71 13.65 7.04
C HIS A 156 -3.95 14.43 5.97
N PHE A 157 -3.17 15.42 6.40
CA PHE A 157 -2.29 16.16 5.51
C PHE A 157 -0.87 16.22 6.05
N LEU A 158 0.09 16.25 5.13
CA LEU A 158 1.48 16.60 5.36
C LEU A 158 1.81 17.84 4.55
N GLN A 159 2.26 18.89 5.23
CA GLN A 159 2.84 20.07 4.60
C GLN A 159 4.35 19.91 4.57
N LEU A 160 4.94 20.09 3.40
CA LEU A 160 6.36 19.96 3.17
C LEU A 160 6.85 21.00 2.14
N PRO A 161 8.15 21.31 2.11
CA PRO A 161 8.69 22.30 1.19
C PRO A 161 8.86 21.74 -0.23
N VAL A 162 8.96 22.68 -1.17
CA VAL A 162 9.39 22.48 -2.55
C VAL A 162 10.90 22.66 -2.63
N ALA A 163 11.59 21.80 -3.38
CA ALA A 163 13.01 21.96 -3.65
C ALA A 163 13.26 23.18 -4.56
N ARG A 164 14.27 23.99 -4.20
CA ARG A 164 14.73 25.14 -4.98
C ARG A 164 16.25 25.20 -5.02
N HIS A 165 16.78 25.73 -6.12
CA HIS A 165 18.20 26.05 -6.16
C HIS A 165 18.56 27.13 -5.13
N LYS A 166 19.84 27.22 -4.76
CA LYS A 166 20.33 28.19 -3.76
C LYS A 166 20.08 29.65 -4.11
N ASP A 167 19.96 29.95 -5.41
CA ASP A 167 19.61 31.28 -5.93
C ASP A 167 18.10 31.55 -5.96
N GLY A 168 17.28 30.61 -5.46
CA GLY A 168 15.82 30.68 -5.44
C GLY A 168 15.15 30.26 -6.76
N SER A 169 15.91 29.93 -7.79
CA SER A 169 15.34 29.48 -9.07
C SER A 169 14.65 28.09 -8.91
N PRO A 170 13.62 27.80 -9.72
CA PRO A 170 12.91 26.54 -9.65
C PRO A 170 13.79 25.38 -10.11
N VAL A 171 13.72 24.25 -9.41
CA VAL A 171 14.22 22.97 -9.89
C VAL A 171 13.29 22.46 -10.97
N THR A 172 13.83 22.05 -12.10
CA THR A 172 13.06 21.57 -13.26
C THR A 172 13.49 20.17 -13.68
N GLY A 173 12.62 19.45 -14.40
CA GLY A 173 12.93 18.15 -14.96
C GLY A 173 11.77 17.55 -15.76
N ARG A 174 12.08 16.49 -16.50
CA ARG A 174 11.12 15.81 -17.37
C ARG A 174 10.19 14.94 -16.53
N VAL A 175 8.91 15.06 -16.81
CA VAL A 175 7.85 14.20 -16.24
C VAL A 175 6.85 13.82 -17.32
N PHE A 176 5.99 12.84 -17.03
CA PHE A 176 4.87 12.48 -17.90
C PHE A 176 3.61 12.26 -17.08
N GLY A 177 2.46 12.45 -17.72
CA GLY A 177 1.14 12.16 -17.15
C GLY A 177 0.29 11.39 -18.15
N ARG A 178 -0.67 10.64 -17.66
CA ARG A 178 -1.56 9.77 -18.46
C ARG A 178 -3.01 10.12 -18.22
N ILE A 179 -3.81 10.17 -19.29
CA ILE A 179 -5.26 10.38 -19.26
C ILE A 179 -5.88 9.25 -20.05
N VAL A 180 -6.72 8.45 -19.41
CA VAL A 180 -7.32 7.25 -20.02
C VAL A 180 -8.79 7.11 -19.67
N ASN A 181 -9.56 6.47 -20.57
CA ASN A 181 -11.00 6.24 -20.39
C ASN A 181 -11.78 7.54 -20.09
N ARG A 182 -11.42 8.62 -20.75
CA ARG A 182 -12.08 9.93 -20.67
C ARG A 182 -12.72 10.25 -22.03
N SER A 183 -13.86 10.96 -21.98
CA SER A 183 -14.62 11.32 -23.18
C SER A 183 -15.13 12.74 -23.09
N GLY A 184 -15.41 13.32 -24.26
CA GLY A 184 -16.07 14.61 -24.40
C GLY A 184 -15.14 15.81 -24.39
N PRO A 185 -15.73 17.03 -24.53
CA PRO A 185 -14.98 18.27 -24.77
C PRO A 185 -14.36 18.89 -23.51
N GLY A 186 -14.66 18.35 -22.33
CA GLY A 186 -14.14 18.87 -21.05
C GLY A 186 -12.66 18.57 -20.86
N SER A 187 -11.93 19.52 -20.26
CA SER A 187 -10.52 19.29 -19.88
C SER A 187 -10.37 18.15 -18.87
N GLN A 188 -9.20 17.55 -18.86
CA GLN A 188 -8.86 16.47 -17.94
C GLN A 188 -7.58 16.78 -17.18
N PRO A 189 -7.51 16.45 -15.87
CA PRO A 189 -6.29 16.58 -15.09
C PRO A 189 -5.29 15.48 -15.46
N LEU A 190 -4.00 15.78 -15.27
CA LEU A 190 -2.90 14.82 -15.39
C LEU A 190 -2.81 13.89 -14.18
N ILE A 191 -3.90 13.32 -13.74
CA ILE A 191 -3.92 12.40 -12.62
C ILE A 191 -4.30 11.04 -13.11
N VAL A 192 -3.52 10.09 -12.73
CA VAL A 192 -3.78 8.70 -13.02
C VAL A 192 -4.69 8.09 -11.97
N GLN A 193 -4.45 8.40 -10.72
CA GLN A 193 -5.38 8.15 -9.61
C GLN A 193 -5.83 9.49 -9.02
N THR A 194 -6.82 9.44 -8.15
CA THR A 194 -7.47 10.63 -7.61
C THR A 194 -6.59 11.49 -6.70
N ASN A 195 -5.34 11.14 -6.46
CA ASN A 195 -4.60 11.66 -5.31
C ASN A 195 -3.30 12.42 -5.56
N PRO A 196 -2.39 12.08 -6.50
CA PRO A 196 -1.22 12.91 -6.67
C PRO A 196 -1.57 14.27 -7.25
N VAL A 197 -0.99 15.33 -6.70
CA VAL A 197 -1.06 16.65 -7.33
C VAL A 197 -0.17 16.62 -8.57
N PRO A 198 -0.69 16.97 -9.76
CA PRO A 198 0.13 17.04 -10.96
C PRO A 198 1.26 18.05 -10.80
N TYR A 199 2.45 17.70 -11.24
CA TYR A 199 3.56 18.66 -11.30
C TYR A 199 3.24 19.73 -12.34
N ARG A 200 3.48 21.00 -11.95
CA ARG A 200 3.22 22.14 -12.82
C ARG A 200 4.18 22.18 -13.99
N PRO A 201 3.72 22.38 -15.22
CA PRO A 201 4.60 22.62 -16.35
C PRO A 201 5.38 23.92 -16.15
N GLN A 202 6.64 23.92 -16.60
CA GLN A 202 7.47 25.12 -16.61
C GLN A 202 6.92 26.18 -17.56
N SER A 203 6.25 25.75 -18.63
CA SER A 203 5.62 26.61 -19.65
C SER A 203 4.29 26.02 -20.09
N LEU A 204 3.33 26.90 -20.42
CA LEU A 204 2.06 26.53 -21.05
C LEU A 204 2.16 26.43 -22.58
N ASP A 205 3.34 26.69 -23.17
CA ASP A 205 3.58 26.52 -24.61
C ASP A 205 3.65 25.03 -24.95
N THR A 206 2.64 24.54 -25.65
CA THR A 206 2.52 23.13 -26.05
C THR A 206 3.62 22.66 -26.99
N ARG A 207 4.36 23.58 -27.65
CA ARG A 207 5.54 23.24 -28.49
C ARG A 207 6.72 22.74 -27.67
N LEU A 208 6.74 23.01 -26.35
CA LEU A 208 7.76 22.57 -25.39
C LEU A 208 7.37 21.24 -24.68
N ALA A 209 6.22 20.67 -25.06
CA ALA A 209 5.72 19.42 -24.54
C ALA A 209 5.29 18.49 -25.69
N THR A 210 5.11 17.22 -25.39
CA THR A 210 4.63 16.24 -26.38
C THR A 210 3.40 15.56 -25.84
N LEU A 211 2.30 15.56 -26.63
CA LEU A 211 1.12 14.75 -26.37
C LEU A 211 1.04 13.64 -27.39
N VAL A 212 0.96 12.39 -26.93
CA VAL A 212 0.73 11.22 -27.80
C VAL A 212 -0.57 10.53 -27.42
N THR A 213 -1.19 9.87 -28.39
CA THR A 213 -2.32 8.97 -28.16
C THR A 213 -1.92 7.55 -28.48
N ARG A 214 -2.55 6.57 -27.80
CA ARG A 214 -2.43 5.14 -28.09
C ARG A 214 -3.82 4.52 -28.19
N THR A 215 -3.99 3.57 -29.08
CA THR A 215 -5.26 2.82 -29.22
C THR A 215 -5.29 1.57 -28.35
N GLY A 216 -4.18 1.19 -27.73
CA GLY A 216 -4.07 0.10 -26.79
C GLY A 216 -2.67 -0.01 -26.21
N GLU A 217 -2.58 -0.78 -25.14
CA GLU A 217 -1.32 -1.22 -24.52
C GLU A 217 -1.48 -2.67 -24.07
N LEU A 218 -0.46 -3.48 -24.32
CA LEU A 218 -0.40 -4.83 -23.78
C LEU A 218 0.15 -4.79 -22.34
N GLN A 219 -0.04 -5.86 -21.59
CA GLN A 219 0.45 -5.94 -20.19
C GLN A 219 1.98 -5.87 -20.07
N ASP A 220 2.70 -6.26 -21.12
CA ASP A 220 4.16 -6.15 -21.22
C ASP A 220 4.65 -4.74 -21.56
N GLY A 221 3.71 -3.79 -21.72
CA GLY A 221 4.01 -2.39 -22.03
C GLY A 221 4.11 -2.06 -23.52
N THR A 222 3.88 -3.02 -24.40
CA THR A 222 3.84 -2.77 -25.84
C THR A 222 2.73 -1.78 -26.19
N ALA A 223 3.10 -0.64 -26.76
CA ALA A 223 2.15 0.37 -27.23
C ALA A 223 1.58 -0.01 -28.59
N LEU A 224 0.26 0.20 -28.76
CA LEU A 224 -0.44 -0.04 -30.03
C LEU A 224 -1.00 1.28 -30.56
N GLY A 225 -0.83 1.51 -31.87
CA GLY A 225 -1.40 2.65 -32.59
C GLY A 225 -1.02 4.00 -31.99
N GLU A 226 0.26 4.18 -31.66
CA GLU A 226 0.76 5.45 -31.12
C GLU A 226 0.81 6.53 -32.23
N ALA A 227 0.32 7.73 -31.88
CA ALA A 227 0.32 8.88 -32.76
C ALA A 227 0.55 10.18 -31.97
N VAL A 228 1.33 11.09 -32.54
CA VAL A 228 1.56 12.43 -31.94
C VAL A 228 0.36 13.32 -32.23
N VAL A 229 -0.14 14.03 -31.19
CA VAL A 229 -1.13 15.08 -31.35
C VAL A 229 -0.39 16.38 -31.64
N PRO A 230 -0.72 17.09 -32.77
CA PRO A 230 -0.07 18.37 -33.08
C PRO A 230 -0.19 19.38 -31.94
N SER A 231 0.85 20.15 -31.69
CA SER A 231 0.86 21.14 -30.58
C SER A 231 -0.21 22.23 -30.72
N SER A 232 -0.75 22.44 -31.92
CA SER A 232 -1.91 23.31 -32.19
C SER A 232 -3.27 22.70 -31.77
N ASP A 233 -3.34 21.40 -31.51
CA ASP A 233 -4.59 20.68 -31.31
C ASP A 233 -4.82 20.27 -29.86
N TRP A 234 -3.99 20.77 -28.94
CA TRP A 234 -4.19 20.64 -27.50
C TRP A 234 -3.62 21.87 -26.74
N ALA A 235 -4.06 22.07 -25.52
CA ALA A 235 -3.65 23.19 -24.69
C ALA A 235 -3.58 22.81 -23.20
N TRP A 236 -2.70 23.46 -22.47
CA TRP A 236 -2.74 23.54 -21.03
C TRP A 236 -3.87 24.49 -20.62
N ALA A 237 -5.07 23.97 -20.50
CA ALA A 237 -6.25 24.79 -20.32
C ALA A 237 -7.41 24.03 -19.68
N ARG A 238 -8.32 24.80 -19.07
CA ARG A 238 -9.65 24.37 -18.69
C ARG A 238 -10.62 24.64 -19.82
N CYS A 239 -11.24 23.61 -20.35
CA CYS A 239 -12.29 23.71 -21.36
C CYS A 239 -13.53 22.89 -20.98
N SER A 240 -14.65 23.21 -21.61
CA SER A 240 -15.97 22.61 -21.46
C SER A 240 -16.81 22.86 -22.71
N GLU A 241 -18.02 22.36 -22.77
CA GLU A 241 -18.97 22.70 -23.84
C GLU A 241 -19.23 24.23 -23.93
N ALA A 242 -19.35 24.90 -22.78
CA ALA A 242 -19.57 26.33 -22.71
C ALA A 242 -18.30 27.15 -22.98
N ASN A 243 -17.13 26.61 -22.79
CA ASN A 243 -15.84 27.22 -23.09
C ASN A 243 -14.96 26.21 -23.84
N PRO A 244 -15.20 26.03 -25.16
CA PRO A 244 -14.53 25.02 -25.94
C PRO A 244 -13.02 25.30 -26.13
N PHE A 245 -12.32 24.35 -26.73
CA PHE A 245 -10.91 24.52 -27.12
C PHE A 245 -10.66 25.89 -27.80
N PRO A 246 -9.55 26.57 -27.42
CA PRO A 246 -8.46 26.18 -26.53
C PRO A 246 -8.74 26.34 -25.03
N GLY A 247 -9.89 26.89 -24.63
CA GLY A 247 -10.28 27.08 -23.24
C GLY A 247 -9.57 28.24 -22.53
N THR A 248 -9.57 28.19 -21.20
CA THR A 248 -8.85 29.14 -20.33
C THR A 248 -7.56 28.51 -19.83
N PRO A 249 -6.39 29.17 -19.96
CA PRO A 249 -5.10 28.62 -19.52
C PRO A 249 -5.12 28.09 -18.08
N ASP A 250 -4.71 26.85 -17.89
CA ASP A 250 -4.64 26.18 -16.59
C ASP A 250 -3.48 25.15 -16.58
N PRO A 251 -2.47 25.31 -15.71
CA PRO A 251 -1.30 24.43 -15.69
C PRO A 251 -1.60 23.01 -15.20
N THR A 252 -2.78 22.74 -14.68
CA THR A 252 -3.16 21.44 -14.10
C THR A 252 -4.08 20.63 -14.98
N GLN A 253 -4.52 21.19 -16.13
CA GLN A 253 -5.51 20.59 -17.01
C GLN A 253 -5.00 20.51 -18.45
N VAL A 254 -5.40 19.46 -19.13
CA VAL A 254 -5.20 19.29 -20.57
C VAL A 254 -6.54 19.42 -21.29
N CYS A 255 -6.59 20.24 -22.31
CA CYS A 255 -7.71 20.39 -23.21
C CYS A 255 -7.31 19.92 -24.60
N VAL A 256 -8.13 19.12 -25.27
CA VAL A 256 -7.86 18.56 -26.61
C VAL A 256 -8.94 19.06 -27.59
N LYS A 257 -8.51 19.52 -28.74
CA LYS A 257 -9.39 19.94 -29.84
C LYS A 257 -10.26 18.77 -30.29
N GLY A 258 -11.57 18.94 -30.27
CA GLY A 258 -12.52 17.87 -30.55
C GLY A 258 -12.83 16.97 -29.35
N GLY A 259 -12.17 17.16 -28.22
CA GLY A 259 -12.41 16.39 -26.99
C GLY A 259 -11.60 15.11 -26.87
N PHE A 260 -11.83 14.39 -25.77
CA PHE A 260 -11.20 13.11 -25.50
C PHE A 260 -12.00 11.94 -26.06
N ASP A 261 -11.28 10.96 -26.61
CA ASP A 261 -11.82 9.68 -27.08
C ASP A 261 -11.58 8.62 -25.99
N PRO A 262 -12.61 7.99 -25.42
CA PRO A 262 -12.48 6.99 -24.37
C PRO A 262 -11.78 5.69 -24.83
N ALA A 263 -11.68 5.46 -26.14
CA ALA A 263 -10.93 4.35 -26.71
C ALA A 263 -9.42 4.62 -26.81
N ARG A 264 -8.95 5.77 -26.35
CA ARG A 264 -7.54 6.16 -26.43
C ARG A 264 -6.97 6.49 -25.06
N LEU A 265 -5.72 6.15 -24.89
CA LEU A 265 -4.84 6.74 -23.88
C LEU A 265 -4.23 8.01 -24.47
N TYR A 266 -4.15 9.05 -23.65
CA TYR A 266 -3.39 10.27 -23.93
C TYR A 266 -2.23 10.35 -22.94
N MET A 267 -1.01 10.52 -23.42
CA MET A 267 0.17 10.65 -22.58
C MET A 267 0.89 11.95 -22.92
N VAL A 268 1.01 12.83 -21.95
CA VAL A 268 1.74 14.07 -22.08
C VAL A 268 3.09 13.96 -21.41
N THR A 269 4.14 14.42 -22.09
CA THR A 269 5.51 14.51 -21.56
C THR A 269 5.95 15.95 -21.64
N TYR A 270 6.45 16.50 -20.53
CA TYR A 270 6.76 17.91 -20.41
C TYR A 270 7.89 18.17 -19.39
N THR A 271 8.43 19.39 -19.40
CA THR A 271 9.32 19.86 -18.33
C THR A 271 8.46 20.44 -17.22
N ALA A 272 8.54 19.83 -16.04
CA ALA A 272 7.90 20.29 -14.82
C ALA A 272 8.84 21.17 -13.99
N GLN A 273 8.27 21.88 -13.03
CA GLN A 273 8.99 22.70 -12.05
C GLN A 273 8.44 22.49 -10.64
N ASP A 274 9.21 22.95 -9.64
CA ASP A 274 8.81 22.99 -8.24
C ASP A 274 8.50 21.59 -7.66
N PRO A 275 9.45 20.63 -7.66
CA PRO A 275 9.23 19.31 -7.09
C PRO A 275 9.09 19.37 -5.58
N TYR A 276 8.12 18.64 -5.04
CA TYR A 276 8.04 18.41 -3.60
C TYR A 276 9.18 17.50 -3.14
N VAL A 277 9.74 17.78 -1.95
CA VAL A 277 10.69 16.87 -1.28
C VAL A 277 9.90 15.82 -0.54
N LEU A 278 9.29 14.89 -1.29
CA LEU A 278 8.34 13.90 -0.76
C LEU A 278 8.96 12.95 0.25
N GLY A 279 10.27 12.70 0.17
CA GLY A 279 11.01 11.87 1.12
C GLY A 279 10.96 12.38 2.57
N ILE A 280 10.67 13.68 2.80
CA ILE A 280 10.40 14.23 4.13
C ILE A 280 9.25 13.49 4.83
N GLY A 281 8.30 12.93 4.08
CA GLY A 281 7.23 12.13 4.64
C GLY A 281 7.69 10.89 5.40
N PHE A 282 8.84 10.30 5.02
CA PHE A 282 9.44 9.20 5.78
C PHE A 282 9.94 9.66 7.14
N ALA A 283 10.64 10.81 7.20
CA ALA A 283 11.14 11.37 8.43
C ALA A 283 10.01 11.90 9.33
N ALA A 284 9.04 12.62 8.77
CA ALA A 284 7.90 13.14 9.51
C ALA A 284 7.11 12.04 10.23
N TRP A 285 6.83 10.94 9.54
CA TRP A 285 6.10 9.81 10.11
C TRP A 285 6.94 9.07 11.18
N ARG A 286 8.26 8.92 10.97
CA ARG A 286 9.22 8.44 11.97
C ARG A 286 9.15 9.27 13.26
N ASP A 287 9.32 10.58 13.13
CA ASP A 287 9.50 11.49 14.25
C ASP A 287 8.20 11.63 15.05
N VAL A 288 7.03 11.67 14.40
CA VAL A 288 5.73 11.70 15.09
C VAL A 288 5.51 10.42 15.89
N GLY A 289 5.81 9.24 15.30
CA GLY A 289 5.71 7.96 15.98
C GLY A 289 6.65 7.88 17.20
N GLN A 290 7.89 8.32 17.05
CA GLN A 290 8.87 8.35 18.12
C GLN A 290 8.48 9.32 19.23
N PHE A 291 8.03 10.53 18.89
CA PHE A 291 7.58 11.53 19.86
C PHE A 291 6.49 10.99 20.77
N PHE A 292 5.41 10.46 20.19
CA PHE A 292 4.29 9.95 20.99
C PHE A 292 4.66 8.69 21.81
N LYS A 293 5.65 7.92 21.38
CA LYS A 293 6.16 6.77 22.14
C LYS A 293 7.07 7.18 23.31
N THR A 294 7.93 8.22 23.17
CA THR A 294 9.07 8.41 24.06
C THR A 294 9.19 9.80 24.71
N ALA A 295 8.67 10.86 24.10
CA ALA A 295 8.82 12.22 24.62
C ALA A 295 7.76 12.56 25.67
N ALA A 296 8.13 13.22 26.75
CA ALA A 296 7.21 13.66 27.80
C ALA A 296 6.40 14.90 27.39
N ALA A 297 7.04 15.81 26.66
CA ALA A 297 6.47 17.06 26.18
C ALA A 297 7.23 17.53 24.95
N ASP A 298 6.68 18.48 24.22
CA ASP A 298 7.38 19.19 23.13
C ASP A 298 8.33 20.27 23.69
N GLU A 299 9.08 20.97 22.80
CA GLU A 299 10.03 22.03 23.18
C GLU A 299 9.35 23.26 23.85
N ALA A 300 8.05 23.46 23.59
CA ALA A 300 7.24 24.51 24.19
C ALA A 300 6.64 24.11 25.56
N GLY A 301 6.85 22.85 26.00
CA GLY A 301 6.33 22.32 27.27
C GLY A 301 4.90 21.77 27.13
N THR A 302 4.36 21.60 25.91
CA THR A 302 3.06 20.97 25.71
C THR A 302 3.17 19.47 26.00
N ALA A 303 2.44 19.00 27.02
CA ALA A 303 2.50 17.62 27.48
C ALA A 303 2.05 16.62 26.41
N ASN A 304 2.77 15.53 26.26
CA ASN A 304 2.36 14.40 25.44
C ASN A 304 1.13 13.70 26.05
N PRO A 305 -0.01 13.61 25.35
CA PRO A 305 -1.23 13.02 25.88
C PRO A 305 -1.13 11.51 26.16
N LEU A 306 -0.03 10.85 25.80
CA LEU A 306 0.25 9.43 26.09
C LEU A 306 1.18 9.22 27.29
N TRP A 307 1.44 10.27 28.06
CA TRP A 307 2.20 10.18 29.30
C TRP A 307 1.30 10.29 30.53
N ARG A 308 1.62 9.51 31.57
CA ARG A 308 0.94 9.53 32.86
C ARG A 308 1.96 9.40 33.99
N ASP A 309 1.83 10.22 35.02
CA ASP A 309 2.66 10.16 36.25
C ASP A 309 4.17 10.15 35.95
N GLY A 310 4.60 10.96 34.96
CA GLY A 310 6.00 11.07 34.55
C GLY A 310 6.53 9.87 33.73
N LYS A 311 5.68 8.98 33.25
CA LYS A 311 6.06 7.78 32.49
C LYS A 311 5.24 7.64 31.18
N PRO A 312 5.85 7.09 30.11
CA PRO A 312 5.12 6.79 28.89
C PRO A 312 4.10 5.65 29.13
N SER A 313 2.91 5.81 28.60
CA SER A 313 1.89 4.74 28.58
C SER A 313 2.09 3.76 27.39
N VAL A 314 3.04 4.03 26.51
CA VAL A 314 3.40 3.17 25.36
C VAL A 314 4.73 2.49 25.67
N THR A 315 4.73 1.17 25.69
CA THR A 315 5.94 0.35 25.87
C THR A 315 6.37 -0.35 24.59
N HIS A 316 5.40 -0.68 23.73
CA HIS A 316 5.61 -1.33 22.43
C HIS A 316 4.78 -0.64 21.35
N SER A 317 5.27 -0.67 20.12
CA SER A 317 4.54 -0.12 18.99
C SER A 317 4.64 -0.99 17.74
N ILE A 318 3.52 -1.09 17.03
CA ILE A 318 3.41 -1.75 15.72
C ILE A 318 3.02 -0.70 14.69
N ALA A 319 3.87 -0.55 13.67
CA ALA A 319 3.56 0.18 12.45
C ALA A 319 2.68 -0.67 11.54
N ARG A 320 1.58 -0.15 11.01
CA ARG A 320 0.76 -0.86 10.03
C ARG A 320 0.23 0.04 8.94
N GLY A 321 0.03 -0.52 7.77
CA GLY A 321 -0.53 0.18 6.62
C GLY A 321 -1.08 -0.78 5.58
N ASN A 322 -2.19 -0.40 4.96
CA ASN A 322 -2.89 -1.20 3.97
C ASN A 322 -2.52 -0.78 2.56
N SER A 323 -2.24 -1.71 1.65
CA SER A 323 -2.07 -1.44 0.21
C SER A 323 -0.97 -0.38 -0.03
N GLN A 324 -1.32 0.79 -0.58
CA GLN A 324 -0.40 1.92 -0.74
C GLN A 324 0.40 2.20 0.54
N SER A 325 -0.27 2.24 1.68
CA SER A 325 0.36 2.49 2.97
C SER A 325 1.25 1.35 3.44
N GLY A 326 0.93 0.11 3.09
CA GLY A 326 1.82 -1.03 3.31
C GLY A 326 3.06 -0.98 2.40
N ASN A 327 2.90 -0.59 1.14
CA ASN A 327 4.02 -0.32 0.24
C ASN A 327 4.92 0.82 0.75
N TYR A 328 4.34 1.84 1.37
CA TYR A 328 5.07 2.89 2.06
C TYR A 328 5.92 2.32 3.21
N LEU A 329 5.36 1.48 4.07
CA LEU A 329 6.09 0.86 5.18
C LEU A 329 7.28 0.02 4.70
N ARG A 330 7.15 -0.68 3.58
CA ARG A 330 8.26 -1.42 2.97
C ARG A 330 9.37 -0.47 2.49
N GLY A 331 9.03 0.64 1.86
CA GLY A 331 9.97 1.70 1.48
C GLY A 331 10.61 2.38 2.70
N TRP A 332 9.82 2.68 3.71
CA TRP A 332 10.25 3.31 4.96
C TRP A 332 11.29 2.46 5.70
N LEU A 333 11.04 1.14 5.83
CA LEU A 333 12.00 0.22 6.44
C LEU A 333 13.26 0.06 5.58
N HIS A 334 13.09 -0.10 4.27
CA HIS A 334 14.20 -0.22 3.31
C HIS A 334 15.18 0.95 3.40
N LEU A 335 14.67 2.17 3.57
CA LEU A 335 15.47 3.38 3.68
C LEU A 335 16.02 3.62 5.10
N GLY A 336 15.74 2.73 6.06
CA GLY A 336 16.32 2.75 7.41
C GLY A 336 15.60 3.67 8.39
N PHE A 337 14.39 4.10 8.10
CA PHE A 337 13.64 5.03 8.96
C PHE A 337 13.09 4.40 10.26
N ASN A 338 13.23 3.07 10.48
CA ASN A 338 12.95 2.47 11.79
C ASN A 338 14.01 2.80 12.85
N GLN A 339 14.94 3.69 12.52
CA GLN A 339 15.87 4.27 13.46
C GLN A 339 15.62 5.77 13.56
N GLY A 340 15.36 6.24 14.78
CA GLY A 340 15.25 7.66 15.09
C GLY A 340 16.58 8.41 14.96
N GLU A 341 16.55 9.73 14.99
CA GLU A 341 17.78 10.55 15.01
C GLU A 341 18.66 10.27 16.23
N ASP A 342 18.03 9.90 17.35
CA ASP A 342 18.71 9.47 18.58
C ASP A 342 19.31 8.04 18.52
N GLY A 343 19.19 7.37 17.39
CA GLY A 343 19.68 6.02 17.18
C GLY A 343 18.79 4.90 17.68
N ARG A 344 17.70 5.19 18.41
CA ARG A 344 16.77 4.17 18.94
C ARG A 344 15.82 3.64 17.88
N GLN A 345 15.34 2.42 18.11
CA GLN A 345 14.30 1.82 17.28
C GLN A 345 12.94 2.51 17.50
N VAL A 346 12.26 2.84 16.40
CA VAL A 346 10.96 3.52 16.44
C VAL A 346 9.85 2.52 16.72
N HIS A 347 9.68 1.51 15.87
CA HIS A 347 8.63 0.50 16.00
C HIS A 347 9.20 -0.90 16.22
N ASP A 348 8.55 -1.65 17.14
CA ASP A 348 8.92 -3.02 17.51
C ASP A 348 8.35 -4.05 16.55
N GLY A 349 7.23 -3.70 15.92
CA GLY A 349 6.56 -4.50 14.89
C GLY A 349 6.22 -3.70 13.63
N LEU A 350 6.11 -4.39 12.48
CA LEU A 350 5.75 -3.79 11.21
C LEU A 350 4.81 -4.73 10.44
N TRP A 351 3.66 -4.20 10.02
CA TRP A 351 2.65 -4.95 9.27
C TRP A 351 2.30 -4.27 7.94
N PRO A 352 3.03 -4.57 6.86
CA PRO A 352 2.67 -4.14 5.51
C PRO A 352 1.54 -5.04 4.97
N ILE A 353 0.31 -4.59 5.12
CA ILE A 353 -0.91 -5.33 4.80
C ILE A 353 -1.15 -5.26 3.29
N ILE A 354 -1.32 -6.41 2.61
CA ILE A 354 -1.58 -6.52 1.15
C ILE A 354 -0.65 -5.62 0.32
N ALA A 355 0.66 -5.74 0.56
CA ALA A 355 1.67 -4.83 0.05
C ALA A 355 2.95 -5.54 -0.39
N GLY A 356 3.03 -5.96 -1.64
CA GLY A 356 4.20 -6.65 -2.23
C GLY A 356 5.22 -5.72 -2.88
N ARG A 357 5.08 -4.39 -2.78
CA ARG A 357 5.95 -3.40 -3.45
C ARG A 357 6.48 -2.38 -2.47
N ARG A 358 7.15 -1.36 -2.96
CA ARG A 358 7.61 -0.20 -2.19
C ARG A 358 7.09 1.08 -2.82
N ILE A 359 6.91 2.12 -2.01
CA ILE A 359 6.63 3.47 -2.48
C ILE A 359 7.94 4.21 -2.73
N ALA A 360 8.09 4.77 -3.92
CA ALA A 360 9.28 5.52 -4.35
C ALA A 360 9.14 7.03 -4.03
N LEU A 361 8.95 7.38 -2.75
CA LEU A 361 8.93 8.80 -2.32
C LEU A 361 10.26 9.50 -2.50
N ASN A 362 11.35 8.74 -2.67
CA ASN A 362 12.70 9.28 -2.68
C ASN A 362 13.20 9.68 -4.08
N PHE A 363 12.35 9.64 -5.09
CA PHE A 363 12.62 10.27 -6.38
C PHE A 363 12.38 11.78 -6.31
N ARG A 364 13.14 12.55 -7.09
CA ARG A 364 12.89 13.99 -7.23
C ARG A 364 11.45 14.29 -7.66
N TRP A 365 10.94 13.57 -8.63
CA TRP A 365 9.57 13.67 -9.15
C TRP A 365 8.68 12.52 -8.68
N ALA A 366 8.94 12.00 -7.47
CA ALA A 366 8.23 10.84 -6.95
C ALA A 366 6.75 11.14 -6.72
N GLN A 367 5.90 10.20 -7.13
CA GLN A 367 4.47 10.21 -6.86
C GLN A 367 4.14 8.95 -6.04
N PRO A 368 3.75 9.08 -4.76
CA PRO A 368 3.56 7.94 -3.87
C PRO A 368 2.53 6.92 -4.34
N ASP A 369 1.50 7.37 -5.05
CA ASP A 369 0.52 6.48 -5.65
C ASP A 369 1.04 5.77 -6.89
N GLY A 370 2.04 6.35 -7.52
CA GLY A 370 2.51 5.90 -8.80
C GLY A 370 1.41 5.95 -9.87
N VAL A 371 1.75 5.46 -11.06
CA VAL A 371 0.78 5.18 -12.11
C VAL A 371 0.40 3.72 -11.98
N LEU A 372 -0.83 3.40 -11.65
CA LEU A 372 -1.25 2.02 -11.34
C LEU A 372 -1.22 1.06 -12.52
N GLU A 373 -1.04 1.53 -13.70
CA GLU A 373 -1.02 0.68 -14.87
C GLU A 373 0.40 0.18 -15.15
N LEU A 374 0.98 0.75 -16.16
CA LEU A 374 2.28 0.34 -16.68
C LEU A 374 3.44 0.88 -15.86
N TYR A 375 3.32 2.12 -15.37
CA TYR A 375 4.39 2.88 -14.74
C TYR A 375 4.23 2.91 -13.23
N GLN A 376 4.33 1.77 -12.60
CA GLN A 376 4.28 1.69 -11.14
C GLN A 376 5.68 1.73 -10.57
N ALA A 377 6.15 2.91 -10.23
CA ALA A 377 7.33 3.07 -9.38
C ALA A 377 7.17 2.27 -8.08
N GLY A 378 8.27 1.77 -7.53
CA GLY A 378 8.29 0.94 -6.33
C GLY A 378 8.55 -0.53 -6.58
N SER A 379 8.61 -0.94 -7.86
CA SER A 379 9.12 -2.26 -8.24
C SER A 379 10.62 -2.24 -8.53
N GLU A 380 11.27 -1.11 -8.36
CA GLU A 380 12.70 -0.90 -8.55
C GLU A 380 13.50 -1.33 -7.31
N GLY A 381 14.65 -1.96 -7.51
CA GLY A 381 15.50 -2.48 -6.45
C GLY A 381 14.88 -3.69 -5.72
N PRO A 382 15.37 -4.05 -4.51
CA PRO A 382 14.95 -5.27 -3.83
C PRO A 382 13.49 -5.20 -3.39
N GLN A 383 12.74 -6.30 -3.63
CA GLN A 383 11.37 -6.49 -3.18
C GLN A 383 11.28 -7.52 -2.04
N TRP A 384 12.35 -8.21 -1.76
CA TRP A 384 12.51 -9.26 -0.77
C TRP A 384 13.18 -8.75 0.52
N TRP A 385 13.03 -9.50 1.60
CA TRP A 385 13.48 -9.08 2.92
C TRP A 385 14.99 -9.17 3.12
N SER A 386 15.59 -10.35 2.93
CA SER A 386 17.02 -10.59 3.08
C SER A 386 17.79 -10.26 1.82
N ALA A 387 19.05 -9.89 1.94
CA ALA A 387 19.93 -9.61 0.82
C ALA A 387 19.98 -10.78 -0.19
N HIS A 388 19.64 -10.49 -1.44
CA HIS A 388 19.65 -11.43 -2.56
C HIS A 388 20.05 -10.69 -3.83
N PRO A 389 20.87 -11.26 -4.72
CA PRO A 389 21.19 -10.64 -6.00
C PRO A 389 19.95 -10.55 -6.89
N ASP A 390 19.94 -9.56 -7.77
CA ASP A 390 18.94 -9.41 -8.81
C ASP A 390 19.56 -9.70 -10.19
N PRO A 391 19.62 -10.97 -10.59
CA PRO A 391 20.37 -11.36 -11.78
C PRO A 391 19.72 -10.87 -13.07
N VAL A 392 18.40 -10.68 -13.10
CA VAL A 392 17.69 -10.22 -14.30
C VAL A 392 17.94 -8.75 -14.56
N ARG A 393 17.97 -7.92 -13.51
CA ARG A 393 18.28 -6.48 -13.60
C ARG A 393 19.77 -6.17 -13.48
N GLY A 394 20.60 -7.18 -13.20
CA GLY A 394 22.04 -6.99 -13.01
C GLY A 394 22.39 -6.18 -11.75
N LEU A 395 21.54 -6.20 -10.72
CA LEU A 395 21.80 -5.47 -9.49
C LEU A 395 22.48 -6.35 -8.44
N PRO A 396 23.35 -5.75 -7.59
CA PRO A 396 24.04 -6.47 -6.53
C PRO A 396 23.05 -7.00 -5.49
N ALA A 397 23.53 -7.90 -4.63
CA ALA A 397 22.73 -8.39 -3.51
C ALA A 397 22.33 -7.24 -2.58
N ALA A 398 21.05 -7.12 -2.37
CA ALA A 398 20.44 -6.16 -1.45
C ALA A 398 19.09 -6.70 -0.94
N GLY A 399 18.65 -6.25 0.23
CA GLY A 399 17.38 -6.61 0.83
C GLY A 399 16.72 -5.43 1.54
N ILE A 400 15.44 -5.56 1.85
CA ILE A 400 14.71 -4.49 2.56
C ILE A 400 15.25 -4.32 4.00
N LEU A 401 15.78 -5.39 4.61
CA LEU A 401 16.27 -5.38 5.99
C LEU A 401 17.70 -4.84 6.15
N ASP A 402 18.48 -4.68 5.08
CA ASP A 402 19.91 -4.38 5.16
C ASP A 402 20.24 -3.20 6.11
N ARG A 403 19.49 -2.09 6.00
CA ARG A 403 19.75 -0.91 6.83
C ARG A 403 19.33 -1.09 8.28
N CYS A 404 18.21 -1.76 8.53
CA CYS A 404 17.78 -2.03 9.90
C CYS A 404 18.64 -3.11 10.57
N GLU A 405 19.17 -4.08 9.84
CA GLU A 405 20.15 -5.06 10.36
C GLU A 405 21.45 -4.36 10.76
N ALA A 406 21.98 -3.50 9.90
CA ALA A 406 23.17 -2.72 10.18
C ALA A 406 23.03 -1.82 11.43
N SER A 407 21.83 -1.27 11.64
CA SER A 407 21.53 -0.40 12.80
C SER A 407 20.95 -1.13 14.01
N LYS A 408 20.68 -2.44 13.90
CA LYS A 408 20.02 -3.26 14.93
C LYS A 408 18.62 -2.75 15.32
N THR A 409 17.88 -2.25 14.33
CA THR A 409 16.53 -1.72 14.51
C THR A 409 15.47 -2.46 13.68
N CYS A 410 15.77 -3.71 13.27
CA CYS A 410 14.78 -4.51 12.54
C CYS A 410 13.61 -4.90 13.43
N PRO A 411 12.37 -4.59 13.02
CA PRO A 411 11.17 -4.98 13.75
C PRO A 411 10.83 -6.46 13.52
N LYS A 412 9.91 -7.00 14.33
CA LYS A 412 9.16 -8.19 13.98
C LYS A 412 8.19 -7.85 12.85
N ILE A 413 7.99 -8.73 11.89
CA ILE A 413 7.19 -8.44 10.70
C ILE A 413 6.16 -9.54 10.48
N ILE A 414 4.91 -9.15 10.33
CA ILE A 414 3.86 -9.97 9.72
C ILE A 414 3.46 -9.33 8.40
N GLU A 415 3.36 -10.13 7.35
CA GLU A 415 2.78 -9.72 6.08
C GLU A 415 1.72 -10.71 5.62
N HIS A 416 0.67 -10.21 4.99
CA HIS A 416 -0.30 -11.08 4.35
C HIS A 416 -0.77 -10.51 3.02
N PHE A 417 -1.17 -11.40 2.14
CA PHE A 417 -1.56 -11.09 0.77
C PHE A 417 -2.79 -11.87 0.36
N GLY A 418 -3.56 -11.33 -0.56
CA GLY A 418 -4.52 -12.08 -1.34
C GLY A 418 -3.96 -12.45 -2.71
N SER A 419 -4.73 -13.17 -3.48
CA SER A 419 -4.39 -13.58 -4.83
C SER A 419 -4.21 -12.40 -5.79
N ALA A 420 -4.99 -11.34 -5.60
CA ALA A 420 -4.88 -10.14 -6.43
C ALA A 420 -3.50 -9.46 -6.36
N GLU A 421 -2.74 -9.62 -5.26
CA GLU A 421 -1.38 -9.11 -5.16
C GLU A 421 -0.44 -9.83 -6.13
N VAL A 422 -0.68 -11.10 -6.39
CA VAL A 422 0.08 -11.88 -7.40
C VAL A 422 -0.32 -11.45 -8.81
N TRP A 423 -1.61 -11.41 -9.10
CA TRP A 423 -2.13 -11.22 -10.46
C TRP A 423 -1.98 -9.78 -10.99
N ALA A 424 -2.20 -8.79 -10.13
CA ALA A 424 -2.27 -7.39 -10.54
C ALA A 424 -1.25 -6.47 -9.84
N LEU A 425 -0.68 -6.89 -8.71
CA LEU A 425 0.21 -6.06 -7.92
C LEU A 425 1.65 -6.58 -7.85
N LYS A 426 2.02 -7.50 -8.76
CA LYS A 426 3.41 -7.82 -9.10
C LYS A 426 4.22 -8.46 -7.96
N LEU A 427 3.56 -9.25 -7.11
CA LEU A 427 4.12 -9.77 -5.85
C LEU A 427 5.19 -10.85 -6.03
N THR A 428 5.10 -11.68 -7.05
CA THR A 428 5.89 -12.92 -7.17
C THR A 428 7.40 -12.77 -6.98
N PRO A 429 8.08 -11.72 -7.50
CA PRO A 429 9.52 -11.54 -7.30
C PRO A 429 9.94 -11.42 -5.82
N GLU A 430 9.03 -11.03 -4.93
CA GLU A 430 9.30 -11.04 -3.50
C GLU A 430 9.54 -12.45 -2.94
N TRP A 431 8.93 -13.46 -3.55
CA TRP A 431 8.98 -14.84 -3.09
C TRP A 431 10.09 -15.65 -3.74
N VAL A 432 10.37 -15.37 -5.00
CA VAL A 432 11.24 -16.23 -5.84
C VAL A 432 12.32 -15.45 -6.62
N GLY A 433 12.52 -14.18 -6.32
CA GLY A 433 13.44 -13.32 -7.07
C GLY A 433 12.92 -12.98 -8.47
N THR A 434 13.73 -12.22 -9.21
CA THR A 434 13.39 -11.80 -10.57
C THR A 434 13.58 -12.91 -11.61
N ASP A 435 14.44 -13.89 -11.35
CA ASP A 435 14.67 -15.04 -12.25
C ASP A 435 13.75 -16.24 -11.97
N ALA A 436 12.99 -16.19 -10.88
CA ALA A 436 12.04 -17.22 -10.48
C ALA A 436 12.61 -18.65 -10.44
N LYS A 437 13.87 -18.81 -9.97
CA LYS A 437 14.55 -20.12 -9.92
C LYS A 437 14.56 -20.80 -8.57
N ALA A 438 14.39 -20.06 -7.48
CA ALA A 438 14.43 -20.59 -6.14
C ALA A 438 13.49 -19.82 -5.20
N ASP A 439 12.93 -20.53 -4.22
CA ASP A 439 12.24 -19.87 -3.11
C ASP A 439 13.25 -19.02 -2.31
N LEU A 440 12.96 -17.75 -2.11
CA LEU A 440 13.81 -16.87 -1.32
C LEU A 440 13.63 -17.16 0.18
N PRO A 441 14.73 -17.12 0.97
CA PRO A 441 14.64 -17.36 2.39
C PRO A 441 13.82 -16.27 3.10
N LEU A 442 12.99 -16.72 4.04
CA LEU A 442 12.23 -15.81 4.90
C LEU A 442 12.97 -15.66 6.23
N PRO A 443 13.36 -14.42 6.64
CA PRO A 443 14.06 -14.20 7.90
C PRO A 443 13.25 -14.62 9.12
N ALA A 444 13.91 -14.97 10.22
CA ALA A 444 13.27 -15.47 11.44
C ALA A 444 12.29 -14.43 12.08
N ASN A 445 12.55 -13.14 11.85
CA ASN A 445 11.69 -12.05 12.31
C ASN A 445 10.56 -11.71 11.34
N VAL A 446 10.31 -12.52 10.29
CA VAL A 446 9.24 -12.33 9.31
C VAL A 446 8.30 -13.54 9.30
N ARG A 447 7.00 -13.28 9.27
CA ARG A 447 5.94 -14.28 9.03
C ARG A 447 5.10 -13.85 7.84
N ARG A 448 4.86 -14.79 6.91
CA ARG A 448 4.15 -14.54 5.64
C ARG A 448 2.92 -15.43 5.52
N TYR A 449 1.79 -14.82 5.15
CA TYR A 449 0.53 -15.53 5.00
C TYR A 449 -0.14 -15.16 3.67
N TYR A 450 -0.67 -16.17 3.00
CA TYR A 450 -1.36 -16.00 1.72
C TYR A 450 -2.81 -16.48 1.85
N ILE A 451 -3.76 -15.61 1.55
CA ILE A 451 -5.18 -15.92 1.49
C ILE A 451 -5.51 -16.23 0.03
N ALA A 452 -5.53 -17.52 -0.31
CA ALA A 452 -5.71 -18.01 -1.66
C ALA A 452 -7.02 -17.55 -2.28
N SER A 453 -7.03 -17.39 -3.60
CA SER A 453 -8.25 -17.13 -4.38
C SER A 453 -9.03 -15.89 -3.93
N SER A 454 -8.38 -14.84 -3.39
CA SER A 454 -9.05 -13.66 -2.84
C SER A 454 -8.71 -12.37 -3.59
N SER A 455 -9.58 -11.37 -3.47
CA SER A 455 -9.37 -10.01 -3.96
C SER A 455 -8.36 -9.25 -3.09
N HIS A 456 -7.90 -8.10 -3.57
CA HIS A 456 -7.14 -7.13 -2.79
C HIS A 456 -7.92 -6.62 -1.58
N GLY A 457 -7.45 -6.95 -0.38
CA GLY A 457 -8.15 -6.64 0.86
C GLY A 457 -9.35 -7.54 1.18
N GLY A 458 -9.62 -8.54 0.34
CA GLY A 458 -10.72 -9.49 0.49
C GLY A 458 -12.07 -8.99 -0.03
N GLY A 459 -13.02 -9.89 -0.08
CA GLY A 459 -14.43 -9.63 -0.39
C GLY A 459 -15.26 -9.37 0.87
N VAL A 460 -16.56 -9.20 0.67
CA VAL A 460 -17.53 -8.89 1.76
C VAL A 460 -17.83 -10.08 2.66
N GLY A 461 -17.40 -11.27 2.31
CA GLY A 461 -17.76 -12.49 3.01
C GLY A 461 -19.18 -12.97 2.66
N GLY A 462 -19.65 -13.95 3.45
CA GLY A 462 -20.98 -14.51 3.28
C GLY A 462 -21.04 -15.75 2.40
N PHE A 463 -22.20 -16.39 2.40
CA PHE A 463 -22.46 -17.67 1.75
C PHE A 463 -23.57 -17.56 0.69
N ASP A 464 -23.59 -16.45 -0.05
CA ASP A 464 -24.54 -16.24 -1.12
C ASP A 464 -23.87 -16.51 -2.47
N THR A 465 -24.51 -17.31 -3.33
CA THR A 465 -24.05 -17.61 -4.68
C THR A 465 -24.67 -16.69 -5.74
N SER A 466 -25.59 -15.84 -5.35
CA SER A 466 -26.30 -14.91 -6.24
C SER A 466 -25.83 -13.46 -6.12
N LEU A 467 -24.65 -13.23 -5.51
CA LEU A 467 -24.12 -11.88 -5.27
C LEU A 467 -24.00 -11.10 -6.58
N PRO A 468 -24.83 -10.07 -6.81
CA PRO A 468 -24.50 -9.06 -7.79
C PRO A 468 -23.28 -8.34 -7.25
N GLY A 469 -22.21 -8.25 -8.00
CA GLY A 469 -21.05 -7.40 -7.78
C GLY A 469 -20.91 -6.64 -6.47
N VAL A 470 -21.02 -7.34 -5.33
CA VAL A 470 -21.05 -6.73 -4.00
C VAL A 470 -19.63 -6.64 -3.47
N GLY A 471 -19.26 -5.48 -3.04
CA GLY A 471 -17.99 -5.26 -2.35
C GLY A 471 -17.30 -3.96 -2.72
N LEU A 472 -17.76 -3.31 -3.76
CA LEU A 472 -17.41 -1.94 -4.11
C LEU A 472 -18.71 -1.29 -4.58
N PRO A 473 -18.86 0.04 -4.50
CA PRO A 473 -20.17 0.71 -4.50
C PRO A 473 -21.09 0.23 -5.61
N ALA A 474 -22.37 0.23 -5.34
CA ALA A 474 -23.60 -0.27 -5.98
C ALA A 474 -23.70 -0.43 -7.54
N SER A 475 -22.63 -0.28 -8.28
CA SER A 475 -22.58 -0.29 -9.74
C SER A 475 -21.89 -1.51 -10.37
N GLY A 476 -21.74 -2.62 -9.63
CA GLY A 476 -20.99 -3.80 -10.07
C GLY A 476 -19.54 -3.77 -9.63
N PRO A 477 -18.73 -4.82 -9.89
CA PRO A 477 -17.33 -4.86 -9.52
C PRO A 477 -16.55 -3.83 -10.33
N ASN A 478 -16.34 -2.65 -9.76
CA ASN A 478 -15.49 -1.64 -10.38
C ASN A 478 -14.05 -2.11 -10.38
N CYS A 479 -13.42 -2.03 -11.54
CA CYS A 479 -11.98 -2.17 -11.66
C CYS A 479 -11.32 -0.90 -11.13
N PRO A 480 -10.68 -0.92 -9.95
CA PRO A 480 -10.13 0.28 -9.33
C PRO A 480 -8.90 0.80 -10.04
N GLY A 481 -8.58 2.05 -9.76
CA GLY A 481 -7.56 2.80 -10.49
C GLY A 481 -8.14 3.43 -11.76
N ASN A 482 -7.45 4.24 -12.39
CA ASN A 482 -7.60 4.94 -13.68
C ASN A 482 -8.86 4.75 -14.54
N ASN A 483 -10.03 4.61 -13.94
CA ASN A 483 -11.26 4.39 -14.69
C ASN A 483 -11.24 3.13 -15.58
N PHE A 484 -10.70 2.03 -15.11
CA PHE A 484 -10.68 0.75 -15.86
C PHE A 484 -12.07 0.21 -16.23
N GLY A 485 -13.14 0.74 -15.65
CA GLY A 485 -14.49 0.27 -15.88
C GLY A 485 -14.95 -0.76 -14.86
N THR A 486 -15.75 -1.74 -15.33
CA THR A 486 -16.31 -2.80 -14.49
C THR A 486 -15.78 -4.17 -14.90
N GLY A 487 -15.77 -5.13 -13.96
CA GLY A 487 -15.47 -6.53 -14.26
C GLY A 487 -16.67 -7.26 -14.87
N VAL A 488 -16.40 -8.29 -15.68
CA VAL A 488 -17.44 -9.12 -16.30
C VAL A 488 -18.02 -10.18 -15.36
N LEU A 489 -17.27 -10.57 -14.31
CA LEU A 489 -17.68 -11.59 -13.36
C LEU A 489 -18.23 -10.93 -12.09
N PRO A 490 -19.13 -11.61 -11.35
CA PRO A 490 -19.51 -11.23 -10.00
C PRO A 490 -18.29 -11.05 -9.09
N ALA A 491 -18.39 -10.18 -8.08
CA ALA A 491 -17.29 -9.94 -7.17
C ALA A 491 -16.96 -11.19 -6.33
N ASN A 492 -15.67 -11.39 -6.07
CA ASN A 492 -15.18 -12.47 -5.21
C ASN A 492 -15.55 -12.20 -3.74
N PRO A 493 -16.23 -13.11 -3.03
CA PRO A 493 -16.66 -12.93 -1.65
C PRO A 493 -15.59 -13.28 -0.60
N VAL A 494 -14.47 -13.90 -0.95
CA VAL A 494 -13.47 -14.37 0.01
C VAL A 494 -12.96 -13.21 0.87
N SER A 495 -13.28 -13.21 2.16
CA SER A 495 -12.97 -12.12 3.09
C SER A 495 -11.62 -12.33 3.78
N HIS A 496 -10.86 -11.26 3.99
CA HIS A 496 -9.65 -11.30 4.82
C HIS A 496 -9.94 -11.06 6.31
N VAL A 497 -11.11 -10.53 6.66
CA VAL A 497 -11.41 -9.97 7.99
C VAL A 497 -11.11 -10.93 9.13
N GLN A 498 -11.64 -12.14 9.06
CA GLN A 498 -11.51 -13.13 10.15
C GLN A 498 -10.07 -13.60 10.33
N THR A 499 -9.37 -13.89 9.22
CA THR A 499 -7.94 -14.24 9.25
C THR A 499 -7.11 -13.08 9.81
N VAL A 500 -7.38 -11.86 9.39
CA VAL A 500 -6.69 -10.64 9.88
C VAL A 500 -6.95 -10.42 11.37
N ASN A 501 -8.15 -10.73 11.89
CA ASN A 501 -8.41 -10.69 13.34
C ASN A 501 -7.50 -11.64 14.11
N ALA A 502 -7.37 -12.88 13.67
CA ALA A 502 -6.46 -13.85 14.29
C ALA A 502 -4.98 -13.38 14.21
N LEU A 503 -4.53 -12.96 13.03
CA LEU A 503 -3.17 -12.45 12.83
C LEU A 503 -2.87 -11.23 13.70
N ARG A 504 -3.86 -10.36 13.95
CA ARG A 504 -3.72 -9.18 14.82
C ARG A 504 -3.42 -9.58 16.25
N VAL A 505 -4.12 -10.56 16.80
CA VAL A 505 -3.87 -11.09 18.13
C VAL A 505 -2.49 -11.74 18.21
N HIS A 506 -2.15 -12.58 17.26
CA HIS A 506 -0.83 -13.23 17.20
C HIS A 506 0.30 -12.23 17.08
N PHE A 507 0.16 -11.20 16.25
CA PHE A 507 1.20 -10.19 16.09
C PHE A 507 1.40 -9.35 17.33
N ARG A 508 0.31 -8.94 17.96
CA ARG A 508 0.34 -8.26 19.25
C ARG A 508 1.09 -9.08 20.30
N ASP A 509 0.75 -10.35 20.43
CA ASP A 509 1.38 -11.26 21.39
C ASP A 509 2.85 -11.53 21.04
N TRP A 510 3.18 -11.63 19.76
CA TRP A 510 4.58 -11.76 19.36
C TRP A 510 5.41 -10.53 19.74
N VAL A 511 4.89 -9.34 19.52
CA VAL A 511 5.59 -8.10 19.87
C VAL A 511 5.71 -7.92 21.38
N MET A 512 4.62 -8.08 22.13
CA MET A 512 4.58 -7.80 23.58
C MET A 512 5.15 -8.90 24.45
N LYS A 513 4.94 -10.17 24.06
CA LYS A 513 5.23 -11.34 24.89
C LYS A 513 6.30 -12.27 24.31
N GLY A 514 6.67 -12.07 23.05
CA GLY A 514 7.58 -12.97 22.33
C GLY A 514 6.92 -14.27 21.83
N THR A 515 5.61 -14.47 22.01
CA THR A 515 4.88 -15.64 21.55
C THR A 515 4.84 -15.67 20.02
N LEU A 516 5.43 -16.68 19.42
CA LEU A 516 5.51 -16.80 17.96
C LEU A 516 4.11 -16.98 17.35
N PRO A 517 3.82 -16.30 16.22
CA PRO A 517 2.64 -16.57 15.41
C PRO A 517 2.71 -17.96 14.77
N PRO A 518 1.62 -18.48 14.19
CA PRO A 518 1.66 -19.67 13.34
C PRO A 518 2.76 -19.59 12.29
N ASP A 519 3.25 -20.75 11.84
CA ASP A 519 4.23 -20.80 10.77
C ASP A 519 3.71 -20.17 9.49
N SER A 520 4.62 -19.62 8.69
CA SER A 520 4.29 -18.99 7.41
C SER A 520 3.62 -19.98 6.45
N VAL A 521 2.57 -19.54 5.79
CA VAL A 521 1.81 -20.34 4.81
C VAL A 521 1.59 -19.50 3.56
N TYR A 522 2.28 -19.87 2.48
CA TYR A 522 2.21 -19.22 1.17
C TYR A 522 2.70 -20.16 0.07
N PRO A 523 2.36 -19.95 -1.20
CA PRO A 523 2.80 -20.78 -2.32
C PRO A 523 4.32 -20.71 -2.52
N THR A 524 4.94 -21.88 -2.83
CA THR A 524 6.39 -22.00 -3.06
C THR A 524 6.70 -22.82 -4.30
N LEU A 525 7.92 -22.65 -4.83
CA LEU A 525 8.44 -23.49 -5.91
C LEU A 525 8.66 -24.94 -5.45
N LYS A 526 9.07 -25.15 -4.19
CA LYS A 526 9.20 -26.48 -3.60
C LYS A 526 7.86 -27.19 -3.51
N GLY A 527 6.79 -26.41 -3.31
CA GLY A 527 5.44 -26.90 -3.22
C GLY A 527 5.23 -27.85 -2.05
N ARG A 528 4.33 -28.80 -2.26
CA ARG A 528 3.95 -29.83 -1.29
C ARG A 528 4.20 -31.22 -1.85
N VAL A 529 4.27 -32.21 -0.98
CA VAL A 529 4.36 -33.61 -1.39
C VAL A 529 2.94 -34.16 -1.55
N VAL A 530 2.62 -34.63 -2.76
CA VAL A 530 1.36 -35.33 -3.09
C VAL A 530 1.74 -36.69 -3.63
N ASP A 531 1.24 -37.78 -3.02
CA ASP A 531 1.54 -39.17 -3.38
C ASP A 531 3.05 -39.44 -3.52
N GLY A 532 3.85 -38.89 -2.59
CA GLY A 532 5.30 -39.06 -2.55
C GLY A 532 6.08 -38.22 -3.60
N ARG A 533 5.42 -37.37 -4.37
CA ARG A 533 6.04 -36.47 -5.36
C ARG A 533 5.93 -35.01 -4.95
N ALA A 534 7.01 -34.27 -5.13
CA ALA A 534 6.98 -32.82 -4.95
C ALA A 534 6.15 -32.19 -6.08
N VAL A 535 5.12 -31.44 -5.71
CA VAL A 535 4.25 -30.70 -6.64
C VAL A 535 4.41 -29.21 -6.32
N PRO A 536 5.01 -28.41 -7.22
CA PRO A 536 5.17 -26.98 -6.98
C PRO A 536 3.81 -26.28 -6.89
N ASP A 537 3.70 -25.33 -5.95
CA ASP A 537 2.51 -24.50 -5.84
C ASP A 537 2.56 -23.30 -6.80
N LEU A 538 3.77 -22.82 -7.18
CA LEU A 538 3.99 -21.74 -8.13
C LEU A 538 4.31 -22.27 -9.52
N VAL A 539 3.60 -21.75 -10.53
CA VAL A 539 3.71 -22.14 -11.94
C VAL A 539 3.59 -20.90 -12.85
N ASP A 540 3.87 -21.08 -14.15
CA ASP A 540 3.67 -20.01 -15.12
C ASP A 540 2.21 -19.52 -15.17
N ALA A 541 2.04 -18.22 -15.40
CA ALA A 541 0.76 -17.53 -15.33
C ALA A 541 -0.10 -17.77 -16.59
N HIS A 542 -0.44 -19.01 -16.85
CA HIS A 542 -1.37 -19.38 -17.91
C HIS A 542 -2.12 -20.69 -17.61
N LYS A 543 -3.28 -20.85 -18.23
CA LYS A 543 -4.24 -21.91 -17.99
C LYS A 543 -3.62 -23.33 -17.92
N ALA A 544 -2.80 -23.68 -18.90
CA ALA A 544 -2.24 -25.04 -18.99
C ALA A 544 -1.25 -25.34 -17.84
N ALA A 545 -0.38 -24.38 -17.49
CA ALA A 545 0.57 -24.54 -16.40
C ALA A 545 -0.11 -24.60 -15.03
N MET A 546 -1.17 -23.77 -14.85
CA MET A 546 -1.95 -23.75 -13.61
C MET A 546 -2.80 -25.00 -13.40
N GLY A 547 -3.14 -25.73 -14.46
CA GLY A 547 -4.17 -26.77 -14.43
C GLY A 547 -5.59 -26.18 -14.36
N PHE A 548 -5.78 -24.94 -14.85
CA PHE A 548 -7.05 -24.25 -14.73
C PHE A 548 -8.13 -24.87 -15.63
N PRO A 549 -9.30 -25.26 -15.11
CA PRO A 549 -10.36 -25.91 -15.89
C PRO A 549 -11.00 -24.94 -16.91
N THR A 550 -11.67 -25.51 -17.92
CA THR A 550 -12.56 -24.72 -18.77
C THR A 550 -13.90 -24.57 -18.07
N LEU A 551 -14.27 -23.34 -17.75
CA LEU A 551 -15.45 -23.03 -16.93
C LEU A 551 -16.54 -22.33 -17.74
N PRO A 552 -17.83 -22.67 -17.52
CA PRO A 552 -18.94 -21.91 -18.07
C PRO A 552 -18.89 -20.46 -17.63
N GLY A 553 -19.23 -19.52 -18.52
CA GLY A 553 -19.24 -18.09 -18.22
C GLY A 553 -17.87 -17.41 -18.27
N LEU A 554 -16.81 -18.15 -18.60
CA LEU A 554 -15.47 -17.60 -18.81
C LEU A 554 -14.95 -17.94 -20.22
N ARG A 555 -14.26 -16.98 -20.84
CA ARG A 555 -13.58 -17.22 -22.12
C ARG A 555 -12.64 -18.43 -22.00
N PRO A 556 -12.74 -19.44 -22.89
CA PRO A 556 -12.06 -20.74 -22.71
C PRO A 556 -10.53 -20.66 -22.66
N THR A 557 -9.92 -19.61 -23.21
CA THR A 557 -8.46 -19.42 -23.23
C THR A 557 -7.90 -18.82 -21.94
N LEU A 558 -8.74 -18.23 -21.09
CA LEU A 558 -8.29 -17.56 -19.88
C LEU A 558 -7.92 -18.54 -18.74
N PRO A 559 -6.90 -18.18 -17.92
CA PRO A 559 -5.94 -17.12 -18.19
C PRO A 559 -4.95 -17.52 -19.29
N GLU A 560 -4.67 -16.59 -20.19
CA GLU A 560 -3.72 -16.79 -21.30
C GLU A 560 -2.35 -16.18 -21.00
N PRO A 561 -1.27 -16.58 -21.70
CA PRO A 561 0.03 -15.92 -21.57
C PRO A 561 -0.10 -14.41 -21.79
N GLY A 562 0.52 -13.62 -20.92
CA GLY A 562 0.44 -12.15 -20.95
C GLY A 562 -0.82 -11.53 -20.32
N PHE A 563 -1.74 -12.33 -19.79
CA PHE A 563 -2.91 -11.79 -19.07
C PHE A 563 -2.55 -11.17 -17.71
N ILE A 564 -1.56 -11.72 -17.00
CA ILE A 564 -1.07 -11.18 -15.72
C ILE A 564 -0.37 -9.84 -15.89
N MET A 565 -0.46 -8.94 -14.90
CA MET A 565 0.33 -7.71 -14.85
C MET A 565 1.78 -8.01 -14.41
N PRO A 566 2.78 -7.96 -15.31
CA PRO A 566 4.15 -8.33 -14.97
C PRO A 566 4.89 -7.18 -14.28
N VAL A 567 6.03 -7.50 -13.65
CA VAL A 567 7.03 -6.48 -13.30
C VAL A 567 7.77 -6.08 -14.57
N LEU A 568 7.85 -4.79 -14.81
CA LEU A 568 8.60 -4.20 -15.91
C LEU A 568 9.90 -3.60 -15.36
N ASP A 569 11.02 -3.92 -15.97
CA ASP A 569 12.31 -3.30 -15.66
C ASP A 569 12.48 -2.05 -16.50
N TYR A 570 12.43 -0.89 -15.85
CA TYR A 570 12.52 0.41 -16.51
C TYR A 570 13.92 0.97 -16.55
N ASP A 571 14.25 1.66 -17.64
CA ASP A 571 15.39 2.55 -17.71
C ASP A 571 15.02 3.96 -17.24
N TRP A 572 15.24 4.24 -15.98
CA TRP A 572 14.99 5.56 -15.41
C TRP A 572 16.05 6.59 -15.75
N GLY A 573 17.13 6.17 -16.43
CA GLY A 573 18.27 7.01 -16.77
C GLY A 573 19.42 6.92 -15.77
N PRO A 574 20.58 7.51 -16.11
CA PRO A 574 21.84 7.31 -15.39
C PRO A 574 21.91 7.95 -14.01
N GLN A 575 20.97 8.84 -13.67
CA GLN A 575 20.94 9.53 -12.38
C GLN A 575 20.02 8.82 -11.35
N PHE A 576 19.42 7.70 -11.74
CA PHE A 576 18.60 6.90 -10.84
C PHE A 576 19.43 5.90 -10.04
N ASN A 577 19.18 5.80 -8.74
CA ASN A 577 19.81 4.80 -7.86
C ASN A 577 18.79 3.75 -7.39
N ALA A 578 18.93 2.52 -7.89
CA ALA A 578 18.06 1.41 -7.53
C ALA A 578 18.23 0.94 -6.07
N LEU A 579 19.37 1.19 -5.42
CA LEU A 579 19.67 0.69 -4.07
C LEU A 579 18.94 1.46 -2.97
N ASP A 580 18.62 2.72 -3.19
CA ASP A 580 17.91 3.58 -2.23
C ASP A 580 16.69 4.28 -2.85
N VAL A 581 16.35 3.91 -4.08
CA VAL A 581 15.21 4.44 -4.83
C VAL A 581 15.24 5.98 -4.84
N SER A 582 16.44 6.53 -5.08
CA SER A 582 16.69 7.97 -5.13
C SER A 582 17.12 8.43 -6.52
N GLY A 583 17.29 9.71 -6.68
CA GLY A 583 17.84 10.35 -7.87
C GLY A 583 16.81 11.00 -8.76
N VAL A 584 17.20 11.24 -9.98
CA VAL A 584 16.40 11.95 -10.98
C VAL A 584 15.99 10.99 -12.08
N PRO A 585 14.70 10.68 -12.25
CA PRO A 585 14.20 10.02 -13.45
C PRO A 585 14.42 10.91 -14.67
N SER A 586 15.54 10.74 -15.38
CA SER A 586 15.86 11.54 -16.56
C SER A 586 15.20 11.04 -17.84
N ASN A 587 14.79 9.76 -17.85
CA ASN A 587 13.99 9.18 -18.92
C ASN A 587 12.50 9.24 -18.51
N ALA A 588 11.72 10.09 -19.16
CA ALA A 588 10.30 10.26 -18.91
C ALA A 588 9.54 10.36 -20.25
N PRO A 589 8.68 9.39 -20.61
CA PRO A 589 8.47 8.10 -19.93
C PRO A 589 9.70 7.19 -19.98
N PRO A 590 9.92 6.33 -18.97
CA PRO A 590 11.07 5.45 -18.97
C PRO A 590 10.89 4.31 -20.00
N PRO A 591 11.90 4.00 -20.82
CA PRO A 591 11.88 2.81 -21.66
C PRO A 591 11.81 1.53 -20.83
N ILE A 592 11.12 0.52 -21.33
CA ILE A 592 11.10 -0.82 -20.76
C ILE A 592 12.29 -1.60 -21.31
N LYS A 593 13.20 -2.02 -20.44
CA LYS A 593 14.37 -2.84 -20.83
C LYS A 593 13.99 -4.30 -21.03
N GLN A 594 13.15 -4.82 -20.13
CA GLN A 594 12.69 -6.21 -20.14
C GLN A 594 11.47 -6.42 -19.26
N VAL A 595 10.78 -7.53 -19.51
CA VAL A 595 9.66 -8.02 -18.72
C VAL A 595 10.16 -9.11 -17.78
N ILE A 596 9.89 -8.98 -16.47
CA ILE A 596 10.27 -9.96 -15.47
C ILE A 596 9.20 -11.05 -15.40
N ARG A 597 9.65 -12.31 -15.47
CA ARG A 597 8.78 -13.49 -15.41
C ARG A 597 7.99 -13.51 -14.11
N MET A 598 6.69 -13.70 -14.23
CA MET A 598 5.77 -13.83 -13.10
C MET A 598 5.28 -15.27 -12.98
N LEU A 599 5.17 -15.75 -11.74
CA LEU A 599 4.54 -17.02 -11.42
C LEU A 599 3.25 -16.77 -10.65
N VAL A 600 2.34 -17.73 -10.71
CA VAL A 600 1.05 -17.70 -10.03
C VAL A 600 0.82 -19.01 -9.28
N PRO A 601 -0.05 -19.04 -8.27
CA PRO A 601 -0.43 -20.29 -7.62
C PRO A 601 -1.10 -21.24 -8.62
N ARG A 602 -0.76 -22.53 -8.51
CA ARG A 602 -1.50 -23.62 -9.13
C ARG A 602 -2.92 -23.66 -8.57
N VAL A 603 -3.86 -24.20 -9.34
CA VAL A 603 -5.24 -24.40 -8.90
C VAL A 603 -5.60 -25.87 -8.76
N ASP A 604 -6.64 -26.15 -7.99
CA ASP A 604 -7.29 -27.44 -7.88
C ASP A 604 -8.25 -27.72 -9.05
N ALA A 605 -8.97 -28.84 -9.00
CA ALA A 605 -9.94 -29.22 -10.03
C ALA A 605 -11.15 -28.26 -10.14
N ASP A 606 -11.40 -27.46 -9.12
CA ASP A 606 -12.44 -26.45 -9.10
C ASP A 606 -11.97 -25.10 -9.64
N GLY A 607 -10.68 -24.95 -9.91
CA GLY A 607 -10.05 -23.70 -10.32
C GLY A 607 -9.71 -22.77 -9.16
N ASN A 608 -9.77 -23.23 -7.91
CA ASN A 608 -9.35 -22.48 -6.73
C ASN A 608 -7.84 -22.67 -6.47
N GLU A 609 -7.17 -21.60 -6.04
CA GLU A 609 -5.73 -21.64 -5.79
C GLU A 609 -5.38 -22.50 -4.58
N VAL A 610 -4.19 -23.09 -4.64
CA VAL A 610 -3.62 -23.92 -3.55
C VAL A 610 -2.44 -23.20 -2.87
N GLY A 611 -2.02 -23.70 -1.70
CA GLY A 611 -0.85 -23.18 -0.98
C GLY A 611 -1.13 -22.00 -0.04
N GLY A 612 -2.40 -21.64 0.19
CA GLY A 612 -2.81 -20.60 1.13
C GLY A 612 -3.09 -21.07 2.54
N VAL A 613 -3.36 -20.11 3.45
CA VAL A 613 -3.83 -20.41 4.81
C VAL A 613 -5.21 -21.08 4.78
N PRO A 614 -5.56 -21.90 5.79
CA PRO A 614 -6.91 -22.42 5.93
C PRO A 614 -7.94 -21.29 5.96
N HIS A 615 -8.95 -21.40 5.09
CA HIS A 615 -10.00 -20.39 4.98
C HIS A 615 -11.35 -21.04 4.68
N VAL A 616 -12.40 -20.64 5.41
CA VAL A 616 -13.71 -21.32 5.36
C VAL A 616 -14.30 -21.38 3.95
N LEU A 617 -14.24 -20.28 3.18
CA LEU A 617 -14.80 -20.25 1.82
C LEU A 617 -13.96 -21.06 0.80
N THR A 618 -12.67 -21.23 1.00
CA THR A 618 -11.85 -22.07 0.10
C THR A 618 -11.93 -23.55 0.49
N ASP A 619 -12.14 -23.85 1.77
CA ASP A 619 -12.24 -25.22 2.29
C ASP A 619 -13.66 -25.81 2.16
N ALA A 620 -14.69 -24.95 2.08
CA ALA A 620 -16.10 -25.28 1.79
C ALA A 620 -16.64 -24.39 0.67
N PRO A 621 -16.13 -24.52 -0.58
CA PRO A 621 -16.39 -23.56 -1.64
C PRO A 621 -17.82 -23.62 -2.20
N LEU A 622 -18.30 -22.45 -2.63
CA LEU A 622 -19.56 -22.26 -3.35
C LEU A 622 -19.34 -21.97 -4.85
N GLY A 623 -18.09 -21.93 -5.29
CA GLY A 623 -17.69 -21.62 -6.65
C GLY A 623 -16.18 -21.61 -6.83
N THR A 624 -15.74 -21.25 -8.01
CA THR A 624 -14.36 -20.86 -8.27
C THR A 624 -14.20 -19.40 -7.89
N TYR A 625 -13.24 -19.12 -7.01
CA TYR A 625 -12.88 -17.78 -6.60
C TYR A 625 -11.57 -17.38 -7.27
N LEU A 626 -11.57 -16.22 -7.91
CA LEU A 626 -10.46 -15.73 -8.71
C LEU A 626 -9.88 -14.48 -8.06
N GLY A 627 -8.57 -14.40 -7.93
CA GLY A 627 -7.87 -13.17 -7.54
C GLY A 627 -7.85 -12.11 -8.64
N TRP A 628 -8.50 -12.38 -9.77
CA TRP A 628 -8.58 -11.52 -10.93
C TRP A 628 -9.99 -11.49 -11.51
N ASN A 629 -10.28 -10.47 -12.29
CA ASN A 629 -11.50 -10.34 -13.11
C ASN A 629 -11.10 -9.77 -14.45
N VAL A 630 -12.02 -9.73 -15.41
CA VAL A 630 -11.79 -9.25 -16.77
C VAL A 630 -12.55 -7.95 -16.96
N THR A 631 -11.91 -6.96 -17.56
CA THR A 631 -12.54 -5.66 -17.82
C THR A 631 -13.59 -5.75 -18.92
N ALA A 632 -14.79 -5.28 -18.62
CA ALA A 632 -15.95 -5.38 -19.52
C ALA A 632 -15.90 -4.42 -20.72
N GLY A 633 -15.16 -3.32 -20.62
CA GLY A 633 -15.19 -2.26 -21.64
C GLY A 633 -16.38 -1.30 -21.45
N GLY A 634 -17.31 -1.28 -22.37
CA GLY A 634 -18.46 -0.35 -22.34
C GLY A 634 -18.05 1.10 -22.56
N ALA A 635 -18.37 2.00 -21.61
CA ALA A 635 -17.98 3.42 -21.66
C ALA A 635 -16.47 3.66 -21.46
N ARG A 636 -15.72 2.61 -21.13
CA ARG A 636 -14.27 2.66 -20.83
C ARG A 636 -13.54 1.54 -21.58
N PRO A 637 -13.50 1.60 -22.93
CA PRO A 637 -13.08 0.48 -23.75
C PRO A 637 -11.57 0.24 -23.82
N PHE A 638 -10.72 1.21 -23.40
CA PHE A 638 -9.27 1.12 -23.61
C PHE A 638 -8.65 -0.14 -23.00
N HIS A 639 -9.13 -0.58 -21.83
CA HIS A 639 -8.63 -1.77 -21.14
C HIS A 639 -9.54 -3.00 -21.31
N GLN A 640 -10.45 -2.99 -22.29
CA GLN A 640 -11.39 -4.10 -22.50
C GLN A 640 -10.67 -5.44 -22.68
N GLY A 641 -11.13 -6.46 -21.96
CA GLY A 641 -10.57 -7.81 -22.04
C GLY A 641 -9.27 -8.02 -21.26
N GLN A 642 -8.72 -6.98 -20.65
CA GLN A 642 -7.54 -7.07 -19.79
C GLN A 642 -7.93 -7.42 -18.35
N ILE A 643 -6.92 -7.63 -17.49
CA ILE A 643 -7.14 -7.86 -16.07
C ILE A 643 -7.77 -6.62 -15.41
N CYS A 644 -8.81 -6.84 -14.61
CA CYS A 644 -9.55 -5.81 -13.90
C CYS A 644 -8.78 -5.33 -12.63
N ASN A 645 -7.54 -4.93 -12.81
CA ASN A 645 -6.62 -4.55 -11.74
C ASN A 645 -6.71 -5.55 -10.57
N TYR A 646 -6.92 -5.10 -9.34
CA TYR A 646 -6.87 -5.93 -8.13
C TYR A 646 -8.26 -6.41 -7.62
N VAL A 647 -9.29 -6.38 -8.45
CA VAL A 647 -10.61 -6.95 -8.12
C VAL A 647 -10.71 -8.37 -8.64
N GLY A 648 -11.07 -9.28 -7.75
CA GLY A 648 -11.30 -10.67 -8.09
C GLY A 648 -12.73 -10.95 -8.57
N GLY A 649 -12.91 -12.10 -9.21
CA GLY A 649 -14.20 -12.59 -9.68
C GLY A 649 -14.64 -13.88 -9.00
N MET A 650 -15.88 -14.26 -9.23
CA MET A 650 -16.47 -15.52 -8.80
C MET A 650 -17.23 -16.20 -9.94
N LEU A 651 -17.09 -17.51 -10.04
CA LEU A 651 -17.90 -18.39 -10.90
C LEU A 651 -18.62 -19.40 -10.02
N PRO A 652 -19.90 -19.19 -9.68
CA PRO A 652 -20.66 -20.08 -8.80
C PRO A 652 -20.70 -21.51 -9.33
N PHE A 653 -20.78 -22.50 -8.46
CA PHE A 653 -21.11 -23.87 -8.83
C PHE A 653 -22.60 -23.97 -9.21
N ALA A 654 -22.93 -24.87 -10.11
CA ALA A 654 -24.31 -25.26 -10.36
C ALA A 654 -24.98 -25.76 -9.08
N LYS A 655 -26.26 -25.49 -8.87
CA LYS A 655 -26.97 -25.96 -7.68
C LYS A 655 -27.15 -27.47 -7.71
N THR A 656 -27.59 -27.99 -8.86
CA THR A 656 -27.95 -29.39 -9.05
C THR A 656 -27.05 -30.08 -10.06
N ARG A 657 -27.00 -31.41 -9.98
CA ARG A 657 -26.32 -32.24 -11.01
C ARG A 657 -26.90 -32.01 -12.40
N ALA A 658 -28.20 -31.81 -12.51
CA ALA A 658 -28.86 -31.55 -13.80
C ALA A 658 -28.39 -30.22 -14.40
N GLU A 659 -28.34 -29.14 -13.65
CA GLU A 659 -27.82 -27.84 -14.08
C GLU A 659 -26.34 -27.95 -14.49
N ARG A 660 -25.52 -28.65 -13.72
CA ARG A 660 -24.12 -28.90 -14.03
C ARG A 660 -23.96 -29.57 -15.41
N GLN A 661 -24.74 -30.63 -15.66
CA GLN A 661 -24.68 -31.35 -16.89
C GLN A 661 -25.16 -30.50 -18.07
N ALA A 662 -26.25 -29.74 -17.90
CA ALA A 662 -26.79 -28.85 -18.93
C ALA A 662 -25.79 -27.76 -19.35
N ASN A 663 -24.96 -27.27 -18.40
CA ASN A 663 -23.94 -26.25 -18.65
C ASN A 663 -22.58 -26.82 -19.05
N ASN A 664 -22.41 -28.14 -19.13
CA ASN A 664 -21.12 -28.80 -19.33
C ASN A 664 -20.05 -28.36 -18.32
N ASP A 665 -20.47 -28.08 -17.08
CA ASP A 665 -19.55 -27.67 -16.03
C ASP A 665 -18.76 -28.89 -15.51
N PRO A 666 -17.42 -28.89 -15.55
CA PRO A 666 -16.60 -30.00 -15.07
C PRO A 666 -16.63 -30.14 -13.55
N ARG A 667 -16.99 -29.07 -12.83
CA ARG A 667 -16.95 -29.02 -11.37
C ARG A 667 -18.22 -29.69 -10.78
N PRO A 668 -18.11 -30.49 -9.71
CA PRO A 668 -19.31 -31.01 -9.02
C PRO A 668 -20.24 -29.87 -8.56
N SER A 669 -21.56 -30.08 -8.70
CA SER A 669 -22.58 -29.16 -8.20
C SER A 669 -22.60 -29.08 -6.67
N LEU A 670 -23.28 -28.08 -6.11
CA LEU A 670 -23.49 -27.97 -4.65
C LEU A 670 -24.19 -29.20 -4.07
N GLU A 671 -25.19 -29.74 -4.79
CA GLU A 671 -25.89 -30.98 -4.45
C GLU A 671 -24.93 -32.16 -4.38
N GLU A 672 -24.07 -32.35 -5.38
CA GLU A 672 -23.10 -33.45 -5.44
C GLU A 672 -22.02 -33.34 -4.34
N ARG A 673 -21.69 -32.11 -3.91
CA ARG A 673 -20.66 -31.84 -2.89
C ARG A 673 -21.18 -32.03 -1.47
N TYR A 674 -22.32 -31.48 -1.19
CA TYR A 674 -22.82 -31.29 0.17
C TYR A 674 -24.09 -32.09 0.47
N GLY A 675 -24.78 -32.58 -0.57
CA GLY A 675 -26.01 -33.33 -0.47
C GLY A 675 -27.22 -32.52 0.01
N SER A 676 -27.04 -31.64 1.01
CA SER A 676 -28.11 -30.84 1.60
C SER A 676 -27.59 -29.58 2.25
N HIS A 677 -28.48 -28.67 2.68
CA HIS A 677 -28.13 -27.51 3.50
C HIS A 677 -27.38 -27.93 4.78
N ALA A 678 -27.85 -28.94 5.47
CA ALA A 678 -27.18 -29.46 6.69
C ALA A 678 -25.76 -29.98 6.37
N GLY A 679 -25.58 -30.65 5.22
CA GLY A 679 -24.27 -31.11 4.79
C GLY A 679 -23.32 -29.93 4.49
N TYR A 680 -23.81 -28.85 3.90
CA TYR A 680 -23.03 -27.63 3.71
C TYR A 680 -22.63 -26.99 5.03
N VAL A 681 -23.56 -26.82 5.98
CA VAL A 681 -23.28 -26.29 7.33
C VAL A 681 -22.22 -27.13 8.03
N ALA A 682 -22.32 -28.46 7.95
CA ALA A 682 -21.29 -29.34 8.51
C ALA A 682 -19.90 -29.16 7.87
N ALA A 683 -19.84 -28.93 6.57
CA ALA A 683 -18.58 -28.64 5.88
C ALA A 683 -17.97 -27.30 6.35
N VAL A 684 -18.80 -26.25 6.48
CA VAL A 684 -18.38 -24.94 7.04
C VAL A 684 -17.88 -25.10 8.48
N ALA A 685 -18.58 -25.83 9.33
CA ALA A 685 -18.17 -26.07 10.71
C ALA A 685 -16.83 -26.81 10.80
N LYS A 686 -16.61 -27.81 9.93
CA LYS A 686 -15.33 -28.53 9.82
C LYS A 686 -14.21 -27.61 9.38
N ALA A 687 -14.42 -26.79 8.37
CA ALA A 687 -13.43 -25.82 7.86
C ALA A 687 -13.09 -24.76 8.92
N ALA A 688 -14.10 -24.22 9.61
CA ALA A 688 -13.91 -23.26 10.69
C ALA A 688 -13.09 -23.86 11.85
N LYS A 689 -13.42 -25.08 12.28
CA LYS A 689 -12.66 -25.80 13.30
C LYS A 689 -11.18 -25.97 12.89
N HIS A 690 -10.92 -26.43 11.68
CA HIS A 690 -9.57 -26.57 11.15
C HIS A 690 -8.81 -25.24 11.16
N ALA A 691 -9.43 -24.13 10.72
CA ALA A 691 -8.80 -22.81 10.71
C ALA A 691 -8.48 -22.31 12.15
N VAL A 692 -9.35 -22.59 13.14
CA VAL A 692 -9.08 -22.29 14.56
C VAL A 692 -7.88 -23.09 15.08
N GLU A 693 -7.85 -24.42 14.84
CA GLU A 693 -6.77 -25.31 15.28
C GLU A 693 -5.42 -24.90 14.70
N ARG A 694 -5.42 -24.34 13.49
CA ARG A 694 -4.21 -23.84 12.81
C ARG A 694 -3.85 -22.39 13.19
N GLY A 695 -4.69 -21.70 14.00
CA GLY A 695 -4.43 -20.33 14.45
C GLY A 695 -4.80 -19.23 13.45
N PHE A 696 -5.59 -19.54 12.41
CA PHE A 696 -5.98 -18.56 11.38
C PHE A 696 -7.41 -18.04 11.51
N LEU A 697 -8.10 -18.45 12.58
CA LEU A 697 -9.45 -18.01 12.88
C LEU A 697 -9.63 -17.94 14.40
N LEU A 698 -10.27 -16.89 14.91
CA LEU A 698 -10.68 -16.80 16.31
C LEU A 698 -11.92 -17.66 16.55
N ALA A 699 -12.06 -18.20 17.74
CA ALA A 699 -13.22 -19.05 18.09
C ALA A 699 -14.56 -18.30 17.95
N GLU A 700 -14.58 -17.01 18.29
CA GLU A 700 -15.77 -16.15 18.15
C GLU A 700 -16.13 -15.92 16.66
N ASP A 701 -15.14 -15.70 15.80
CA ASP A 701 -15.34 -15.56 14.35
C ASP A 701 -15.81 -16.88 13.72
N ALA A 702 -15.29 -18.03 14.20
CA ALA A 702 -15.73 -19.35 13.78
C ALA A 702 -17.21 -19.60 14.10
N ALA A 703 -17.66 -19.30 15.32
CA ALA A 703 -19.05 -19.40 15.70
C ALA A 703 -19.96 -18.52 14.84
N ALA A 704 -19.54 -17.28 14.57
CA ALA A 704 -20.29 -16.36 13.72
C ALA A 704 -20.42 -16.86 12.28
N LEU A 705 -19.35 -17.45 11.70
CA LEU A 705 -19.37 -18.04 10.36
C LEU A 705 -20.28 -19.26 10.27
N VAL A 706 -20.28 -20.15 11.27
CA VAL A 706 -21.19 -21.30 11.31
C VAL A 706 -22.64 -20.84 11.38
N SER A 707 -22.96 -19.89 12.27
CA SER A 707 -24.33 -19.31 12.37
C SER A 707 -24.77 -18.63 11.07
N ALA A 708 -23.84 -17.93 10.38
CA ALA A 708 -24.14 -17.34 9.08
C ALA A 708 -24.41 -18.41 8.00
N ALA A 709 -23.70 -19.54 8.02
CA ALA A 709 -23.97 -20.67 7.12
C ALA A 709 -25.35 -21.31 7.39
N GLU A 710 -25.73 -21.51 8.66
CA GLU A 710 -27.05 -21.99 9.06
C GLU A 710 -28.20 -21.08 8.56
N ALA A 711 -27.98 -19.77 8.63
CA ALA A 711 -28.94 -18.77 8.13
C ALA A 711 -28.96 -18.67 6.59
N SER A 712 -27.95 -19.17 5.90
CA SER A 712 -27.82 -19.06 4.45
C SER A 712 -28.89 -19.82 3.67
N LYS A 713 -29.01 -19.52 2.35
CA LYS A 713 -29.95 -20.18 1.44
C LYS A 713 -29.32 -21.32 0.64
N VAL A 714 -28.07 -21.69 0.93
CA VAL A 714 -27.35 -22.72 0.20
C VAL A 714 -28.08 -24.06 0.33
N LEU A 715 -28.54 -24.65 -0.75
CA LEU A 715 -29.30 -25.93 -0.81
C LEU A 715 -30.58 -25.94 0.05
N LYS A 716 -31.20 -24.78 0.25
CA LYS A 716 -32.58 -24.65 0.78
C LYS A 716 -33.57 -24.57 -0.36
#